data_2e143e18971068058b41b9a39d336927
#
_entry.id   2e143e18971068058b41b9a39d336927
#
_cell.length_a   1.000
_cell.length_b   1.000
_cell.length_c   1.000
_cell.angle_alpha   90.00
_cell.angle_beta   90.00
_cell.angle_gamma   90.00
#
_symmetry.space_group_name_H-M   'P 1'
#
loop_
_entity.id
_entity.type
_entity.pdbx_description
1 polymer ?
#
loop_
_entity_poly.entity_id
_entity_poly.type
_entity_poly.pdbx_seq_one_letter_code
_entity_poly.pdbx_strand_id
1 'polypeptide(L)'
;MAELLRSGIPGLDCLLGGGIRPGACLLLEGVPGVGKTTFGMQFAAFGASTNEPAIIVTFEQFPEQIYNDALNLGWDLRSLEDKDRLRVVCTSPDVFLDQLSDVGGMMDSLIAEIGARRLMVDSVAHLAHIASGPGELRPLVYGMLNGIRRAGLTAMITKEVESASPENIPFEEYLVDTVIRLSFELQHSLYRHRNVEIIKSRGQHHSHGRHTLVIDGCGATIYPRYEPKRREISTEACASSRVSTGISGLDAMLEGGIGSGHATLLAGSAGVGKTTFALQFLAAGAQRGEPGILVTFEEKPDKLCELAAGFGIDIRSLQEQKLLSILHRSPLHLSSDQLLCELQEEVKQLGARLVAIDSLTDLTMSTYEPRQFRETVFMISDMLQEAGVTSLLTVEVPELFGQTYVTSEHVSIIVDGIILMKYVEMESEIQRAISVLKMRGCNHDKGIHRYTIDNNGINIRARFEGTSGVMGGSPIQTPVTLSVRSFTEYDEALNNELMERFSQLYPHVKPVSLTIPYNPDDVRETVRGALEASSTSLSVAPLCLYWLPEVIELGRLLPLDNVIPPRETKLHLPDLLDAGKANGRLWAAPAMALCGVMLYRKDLLEEYGFTHPPRTWDELIEQAQTILKGEKDPNLIGCQFPAYHYEGLTTSFLQNLWSNGGELLVDGQPALQTENSLQALKYMRSMIFDHELSPRNLTSAAHGLEPQSDFIAGRTIFLIMLPSVAQACQSEGSHMRGKVGIAPHPMGPLGTESITFLGGWHYGIPTGARSPEAAGNFIRFMTSYEVQRERSLRGGPMPTIPSLYSDPEIIAFNPDYPLLQRLLKTARKRHEIPHYSEISRLIQAHLHPVLTGDTEPEAALAQLSEEISIVLTEKRPAN
;
A
#
# COMPACT_ATOMS: atom_id res chain seq x y z
N MET A 1 -24.98 10.61 -50.00
CA MET A 1 -25.84 9.60 -49.34
C MET A 1 -27.14 10.30 -49.02
N ALA A 2 -28.31 9.70 -49.29
CA ALA A 2 -29.57 10.27 -48.86
C ALA A 2 -29.56 10.47 -47.36
N GLU A 3 -30.07 11.59 -46.87
CA GLU A 3 -30.21 11.86 -45.43
C GLU A 3 -31.19 10.87 -44.83
N LEU A 4 -30.78 10.15 -43.80
CA LEU A 4 -31.61 9.16 -43.11
C LEU A 4 -32.63 9.88 -42.19
N LEU A 5 -33.85 9.39 -42.13
CA LEU A 5 -34.88 9.87 -41.24
C LEU A 5 -34.65 9.37 -39.81
N ARG A 6 -34.72 10.24 -38.80
CA ARG A 6 -34.70 9.83 -37.43
C ARG A 6 -36.01 9.14 -37.04
N SER A 7 -35.93 8.01 -36.35
CA SER A 7 -37.13 7.25 -35.95
C SER A 7 -37.96 7.94 -34.88
N GLY A 8 -37.32 8.76 -34.01
CA GLY A 8 -37.94 9.27 -32.80
C GLY A 8 -38.00 8.26 -31.64
N ILE A 9 -37.42 7.09 -31.82
CA ILE A 9 -37.35 6.04 -30.79
C ILE A 9 -35.88 5.96 -30.33
N PRO A 10 -35.57 6.41 -29.12
CA PRO A 10 -34.19 6.36 -28.62
C PRO A 10 -33.60 4.95 -28.76
N GLY A 11 -32.39 4.88 -29.31
CA GLY A 11 -31.66 3.64 -29.57
C GLY A 11 -31.98 2.97 -30.93
N LEU A 12 -33.17 3.15 -31.54
CA LEU A 12 -33.51 2.51 -32.81
C LEU A 12 -32.59 2.96 -33.97
N ASP A 13 -32.32 4.26 -34.04
CA ASP A 13 -31.48 4.81 -35.09
C ASP A 13 -30.06 4.22 -35.04
N CYS A 14 -29.55 3.96 -33.82
CA CYS A 14 -28.27 3.31 -33.62
C CYS A 14 -28.30 1.87 -34.23
N LEU A 15 -29.34 1.10 -33.95
CA LEU A 15 -29.50 -0.24 -34.47
C LEU A 15 -29.63 -0.29 -36.00
N LEU A 16 -30.19 0.76 -36.60
CA LEU A 16 -30.37 0.90 -38.05
C LEU A 16 -29.21 1.67 -38.75
N GLY A 17 -28.05 1.80 -38.09
CA GLY A 17 -26.87 2.42 -38.66
C GLY A 17 -27.04 3.94 -39.00
N GLY A 18 -27.89 4.62 -38.19
CA GLY A 18 -28.06 6.09 -38.26
C GLY A 18 -29.49 6.58 -38.53
N GLY A 19 -30.45 5.67 -38.76
CA GLY A 19 -31.86 6.02 -38.97
C GLY A 19 -32.53 5.20 -40.08
N ILE A 20 -33.72 5.66 -40.51
CA ILE A 20 -34.58 4.99 -41.48
C ILE A 20 -34.36 5.60 -42.87
N ARG A 21 -34.28 4.77 -43.93
CA ARG A 21 -34.19 5.24 -45.29
C ARG A 21 -35.51 5.91 -45.74
N PRO A 22 -35.51 7.13 -46.33
CA PRO A 22 -36.74 7.74 -46.86
C PRO A 22 -37.45 6.81 -47.84
N GLY A 23 -38.75 6.69 -47.72
CA GLY A 23 -39.59 5.82 -48.56
C GLY A 23 -39.51 4.33 -48.22
N ALA A 24 -38.82 3.93 -47.16
CA ALA A 24 -38.78 2.54 -46.72
C ALA A 24 -40.07 2.13 -46.00
N CYS A 25 -40.46 0.88 -46.18
CA CYS A 25 -41.56 0.21 -45.45
C CYS A 25 -40.95 -0.68 -44.38
N LEU A 26 -41.25 -0.38 -43.11
CA LEU A 26 -40.82 -1.13 -41.92
C LEU A 26 -42.00 -2.00 -41.42
N LEU A 27 -41.77 -3.29 -41.23
CA LEU A 27 -42.71 -4.21 -40.58
C LEU A 27 -42.31 -4.34 -39.10
N LEU A 28 -43.21 -3.97 -38.21
CA LEU A 28 -43.08 -4.14 -36.78
C LEU A 28 -43.93 -5.31 -36.32
N GLU A 29 -43.32 -6.45 -36.08
CA GLU A 29 -44.04 -7.66 -35.70
C GLU A 29 -43.84 -8.03 -34.22
N GLY A 30 -44.83 -8.71 -33.64
CA GLY A 30 -44.73 -9.21 -32.25
C GLY A 30 -46.09 -9.64 -31.70
N VAL A 31 -46.00 -10.31 -30.53
CA VAL A 31 -47.22 -10.79 -29.83
C VAL A 31 -48.09 -9.62 -29.30
N PRO A 32 -49.37 -9.85 -29.01
CA PRO A 32 -50.25 -8.85 -28.38
C PRO A 32 -49.65 -8.27 -27.08
N GLY A 33 -49.79 -6.97 -26.87
CA GLY A 33 -49.33 -6.28 -25.67
C GLY A 33 -47.83 -5.98 -25.59
N VAL A 34 -47.04 -6.34 -26.60
CA VAL A 34 -45.56 -6.12 -26.60
C VAL A 34 -45.21 -4.65 -26.83
N GLY A 35 -46.14 -3.79 -27.31
CA GLY A 35 -45.95 -2.34 -27.51
C GLY A 35 -45.84 -1.89 -28.94
N LYS A 36 -46.32 -2.67 -29.93
CA LYS A 36 -46.33 -2.31 -31.36
C LYS A 36 -46.99 -0.98 -31.65
N THR A 37 -48.23 -0.77 -31.16
CA THR A 37 -49.00 0.47 -31.34
C THR A 37 -48.27 1.67 -30.74
N THR A 38 -47.72 1.51 -29.52
CA THR A 38 -46.89 2.56 -28.85
C THR A 38 -45.72 2.96 -29.70
N PHE A 39 -44.99 1.97 -30.23
CA PHE A 39 -43.82 2.18 -31.08
C PHE A 39 -44.16 2.94 -32.36
N GLY A 40 -45.26 2.54 -33.03
CA GLY A 40 -45.78 3.23 -34.23
C GLY A 40 -46.24 4.64 -33.96
N MET A 41 -47.02 4.86 -32.87
CA MET A 41 -47.45 6.20 -32.46
C MET A 41 -46.27 7.13 -32.17
N GLN A 42 -45.23 6.65 -31.47
CA GLN A 42 -44.04 7.44 -31.20
C GLN A 42 -43.32 7.86 -32.47
N PHE A 43 -43.20 6.93 -33.46
CA PHE A 43 -42.65 7.23 -34.77
C PHE A 43 -43.42 8.34 -35.47
N ALA A 44 -44.76 8.30 -35.46
CA ALA A 44 -45.61 9.30 -36.09
C ALA A 44 -45.57 10.65 -35.34
N ALA A 45 -45.72 10.63 -34.01
CA ALA A 45 -45.71 11.82 -33.17
C ALA A 45 -44.37 12.57 -33.25
N PHE A 46 -43.25 11.87 -33.23
CA PHE A 46 -41.92 12.49 -33.43
C PHE A 46 -41.81 13.16 -34.78
N GLY A 47 -42.21 12.52 -35.88
CA GLY A 47 -42.18 13.10 -37.21
C GLY A 47 -43.02 14.39 -37.30
N ALA A 48 -44.24 14.31 -36.81
CA ALA A 48 -45.15 15.46 -36.76
C ALA A 48 -44.61 16.64 -35.95
N SER A 49 -43.85 16.36 -34.89
CA SER A 49 -43.20 17.39 -34.06
C SER A 49 -41.94 17.99 -34.72
N THR A 50 -41.27 17.24 -35.60
CA THR A 50 -40.03 17.66 -36.27
C THR A 50 -40.18 18.10 -37.74
N ASN A 51 -41.40 18.52 -38.12
CA ASN A 51 -41.72 19.02 -39.45
C ASN A 51 -41.77 17.94 -40.55
N GLU A 52 -42.05 16.71 -40.16
CA GLU A 52 -42.31 15.56 -41.06
C GLU A 52 -43.72 15.05 -40.79
N PRO A 53 -44.77 15.65 -41.39
CA PRO A 53 -46.16 15.34 -41.06
C PRO A 53 -46.47 13.86 -41.24
N ALA A 54 -47.33 13.32 -40.38
CA ALA A 54 -47.62 11.91 -40.29
C ALA A 54 -49.11 11.59 -40.42
N ILE A 55 -49.42 10.44 -40.95
CA ILE A 55 -50.73 9.86 -40.98
C ILE A 55 -50.71 8.55 -40.14
N ILE A 56 -51.69 8.40 -39.21
CA ILE A 56 -51.92 7.17 -38.48
C ILE A 56 -53.18 6.54 -39.04
N VAL A 57 -53.09 5.33 -39.59
CA VAL A 57 -54.25 4.56 -40.08
C VAL A 57 -54.46 3.40 -39.11
N THR A 58 -55.68 3.31 -38.60
CA THR A 58 -56.11 2.24 -37.71
C THR A 58 -57.34 1.57 -38.24
N PHE A 59 -57.47 0.24 -38.04
CA PHE A 59 -58.60 -0.58 -38.47
C PHE A 59 -59.52 -0.99 -37.32
N GLU A 60 -59.07 -0.89 -36.09
CA GLU A 60 -59.82 -1.31 -34.90
C GLU A 60 -60.10 -0.20 -33.91
N GLN A 61 -59.14 0.70 -33.68
CA GLN A 61 -59.25 1.69 -32.65
C GLN A 61 -59.85 3.00 -33.20
N PHE A 62 -60.81 3.59 -32.48
CA PHE A 62 -61.32 4.92 -32.81
C PHE A 62 -60.27 6.00 -32.47
N PRO A 63 -60.24 7.10 -33.23
CA PRO A 63 -59.30 8.20 -33.03
C PRO A 63 -59.18 8.69 -31.60
N GLU A 64 -60.30 8.76 -30.88
CA GLU A 64 -60.34 9.18 -29.48
C GLU A 64 -59.48 8.30 -28.56
N GLN A 65 -59.41 6.99 -28.83
CA GLN A 65 -58.59 6.07 -28.06
C GLN A 65 -57.10 6.32 -28.33
N ILE A 66 -56.74 6.51 -29.60
CA ILE A 66 -55.34 6.81 -30.02
C ILE A 66 -54.87 8.13 -29.39
N TYR A 67 -55.71 9.18 -29.35
CA TYR A 67 -55.38 10.45 -28.70
C TYR A 67 -55.19 10.29 -27.20
N ASN A 68 -56.02 9.55 -26.52
CA ASN A 68 -55.94 9.35 -25.09
C ASN A 68 -54.71 8.49 -24.73
N ASP A 69 -54.45 7.43 -25.48
CA ASP A 69 -53.30 6.58 -25.27
C ASP A 69 -51.98 7.32 -25.50
N ALA A 70 -51.89 8.15 -26.53
CA ALA A 70 -50.75 9.00 -26.82
C ALA A 70 -50.57 10.09 -25.73
N LEU A 71 -51.66 10.70 -25.25
CA LEU A 71 -51.56 11.71 -24.19
C LEU A 71 -51.01 11.13 -22.90
N ASN A 72 -51.39 9.88 -22.53
CA ASN A 72 -50.85 9.17 -21.39
C ASN A 72 -49.30 8.93 -21.49
N LEU A 73 -48.78 8.98 -22.71
CA LEU A 73 -47.33 8.86 -23.01
C LEU A 73 -46.66 10.24 -23.21
N GLY A 74 -47.40 11.32 -22.95
CA GLY A 74 -46.90 12.69 -23.08
C GLY A 74 -46.96 13.26 -24.50
N TRP A 75 -47.63 12.60 -25.46
CA TRP A 75 -47.77 13.07 -26.85
C TRP A 75 -49.16 13.62 -27.12
N ASP A 76 -49.29 14.95 -27.28
CA ASP A 76 -50.53 15.63 -27.60
C ASP A 76 -50.75 15.58 -29.13
N LEU A 77 -51.34 14.47 -29.63
CA LEU A 77 -51.60 14.30 -31.06
C LEU A 77 -52.68 15.22 -31.55
N ARG A 78 -53.65 15.67 -30.69
CA ARG A 78 -54.67 16.65 -31.09
C ARG A 78 -54.05 18.01 -31.46
N SER A 79 -53.13 18.48 -30.61
CA SER A 79 -52.42 19.75 -30.94
C SER A 79 -51.62 19.65 -32.21
N LEU A 80 -51.10 18.46 -32.59
CA LEU A 80 -50.42 18.24 -33.84
C LEU A 80 -51.37 18.20 -35.05
N GLU A 81 -52.60 17.65 -34.83
CA GLU A 81 -53.66 17.62 -35.84
C GLU A 81 -54.20 19.03 -36.13
N ASP A 82 -54.48 19.82 -35.06
CA ASP A 82 -54.88 21.23 -35.20
C ASP A 82 -53.86 22.09 -35.97
N LYS A 83 -52.61 21.67 -36.02
CA LYS A 83 -51.54 22.33 -36.76
C LYS A 83 -51.29 21.76 -38.17
N ASP A 84 -52.19 20.90 -38.67
CA ASP A 84 -52.07 20.19 -39.94
C ASP A 84 -50.76 19.37 -40.07
N ARG A 85 -50.25 18.84 -38.95
CA ARG A 85 -49.01 18.02 -38.94
C ARG A 85 -49.28 16.53 -38.71
N LEU A 86 -50.48 16.18 -38.33
CA LEU A 86 -50.85 14.78 -38.09
C LEU A 86 -52.34 14.57 -38.48
N ARG A 87 -52.68 13.40 -38.94
CA ARG A 87 -54.08 12.95 -39.12
C ARG A 87 -54.22 11.55 -38.61
N VAL A 88 -55.29 11.28 -37.84
CA VAL A 88 -55.65 9.93 -37.46
C VAL A 88 -56.87 9.47 -38.25
N VAL A 89 -56.71 8.41 -39.01
CA VAL A 89 -57.74 7.87 -39.94
C VAL A 89 -58.14 6.49 -39.42
N CYS A 90 -59.41 6.35 -39.02
CA CYS A 90 -60.04 5.07 -38.75
C CYS A 90 -60.86 4.63 -39.98
N THR A 91 -60.49 3.50 -40.56
CA THR A 91 -61.14 3.01 -41.81
C THR A 91 -61.15 1.50 -41.86
N SER A 92 -61.85 0.91 -42.85
CA SER A 92 -61.73 -0.54 -43.07
C SER A 92 -60.58 -0.85 -44.00
N PRO A 93 -59.99 -2.07 -43.91
CA PRO A 93 -58.82 -2.47 -44.71
C PRO A 93 -59.09 -2.44 -46.22
N ASP A 94 -60.27 -2.81 -46.66
CA ASP A 94 -60.71 -2.75 -48.08
C ASP A 94 -60.73 -1.34 -48.62
N VAL A 95 -61.38 -0.43 -47.91
CA VAL A 95 -61.42 1.00 -48.25
C VAL A 95 -60.04 1.63 -48.30
N PHE A 96 -59.19 1.28 -47.36
CA PHE A 96 -57.80 1.78 -47.34
C PHE A 96 -57.01 1.32 -48.58
N LEU A 97 -57.14 0.05 -49.00
CA LEU A 97 -56.49 -0.50 -50.20
C LEU A 97 -56.99 0.17 -51.45
N ASP A 98 -58.32 0.37 -51.57
CA ASP A 98 -58.93 1.06 -52.73
C ASP A 98 -58.43 2.51 -52.83
N GLN A 99 -58.39 3.25 -51.72
CA GLN A 99 -57.90 4.62 -51.65
C GLN A 99 -56.41 4.75 -51.94
N LEU A 100 -55.59 3.78 -51.58
CA LEU A 100 -54.16 3.74 -51.95
C LEU A 100 -53.96 3.36 -53.42
N SER A 101 -54.89 2.68 -54.03
CA SER A 101 -54.80 2.25 -55.45
C SER A 101 -55.31 3.34 -56.40
N ASP A 102 -56.22 4.17 -55.95
CA ASP A 102 -56.88 5.23 -56.77
C ASP A 102 -55.94 6.47 -56.84
N VAL A 103 -55.44 6.81 -58.03
CA VAL A 103 -54.58 7.95 -58.24
C VAL A 103 -55.40 9.24 -58.21
N GLY A 104 -55.15 10.09 -57.20
CA GLY A 104 -55.97 11.33 -56.98
C GLY A 104 -57.16 11.10 -56.03
N GLY A 105 -57.22 9.93 -55.38
CA GLY A 105 -58.21 9.56 -54.37
C GLY A 105 -58.08 10.32 -53.07
N MET A 106 -58.88 9.94 -52.09
CA MET A 106 -58.95 10.68 -50.80
C MET A 106 -57.61 10.60 -50.04
N MET A 107 -56.87 9.49 -50.08
CA MET A 107 -55.55 9.36 -49.42
C MET A 107 -54.53 10.24 -50.10
N ASP A 108 -54.47 10.27 -51.42
CA ASP A 108 -53.54 11.18 -52.16
C ASP A 108 -53.82 12.66 -51.84
N SER A 109 -55.12 13.01 -51.71
CA SER A 109 -55.55 14.36 -51.34
C SER A 109 -55.14 14.69 -49.89
N LEU A 110 -55.31 13.76 -48.92
CA LEU A 110 -54.94 13.94 -47.53
C LEU A 110 -53.40 14.06 -47.35
N ILE A 111 -52.63 13.23 -48.10
CA ILE A 111 -51.17 13.26 -48.12
C ILE A 111 -50.71 14.64 -48.64
N ALA A 112 -51.35 15.16 -49.72
CA ALA A 112 -50.96 16.44 -50.30
C ALA A 112 -51.36 17.63 -49.40
N GLU A 113 -52.51 17.54 -48.69
CA GLU A 113 -53.03 18.58 -47.81
C GLU A 113 -52.05 18.91 -46.69
N ILE A 114 -51.61 17.90 -45.96
CA ILE A 114 -50.70 18.09 -44.80
C ILE A 114 -49.20 17.92 -45.18
N GLY A 115 -48.91 17.52 -46.40
CA GLY A 115 -47.55 17.23 -46.87
C GLY A 115 -46.94 16.01 -46.14
N ALA A 116 -47.75 14.95 -45.96
CA ALA A 116 -47.34 13.79 -45.16
C ALA A 116 -46.07 13.13 -45.69
N ARG A 117 -45.16 12.78 -44.78
CA ARG A 117 -43.92 12.00 -45.03
C ARG A 117 -43.88 10.68 -44.29
N ARG A 118 -44.64 10.56 -43.22
CA ARG A 118 -44.69 9.33 -42.38
C ARG A 118 -46.07 8.73 -42.38
N LEU A 119 -46.13 7.41 -42.38
CA LEU A 119 -47.37 6.64 -42.27
C LEU A 119 -47.22 5.57 -41.21
N MET A 120 -48.17 5.45 -40.31
CA MET A 120 -48.32 4.30 -39.41
C MET A 120 -49.57 3.54 -39.86
N VAL A 121 -49.48 2.22 -39.97
CA VAL A 121 -50.65 1.32 -40.27
C VAL A 121 -50.75 0.28 -39.16
N ASP A 122 -51.88 0.25 -38.42
CA ASP A 122 -52.12 -0.68 -37.31
C ASP A 122 -53.44 -1.39 -37.50
N SER A 123 -53.53 -2.71 -37.91
CA SER A 123 -52.39 -3.58 -38.24
C SER A 123 -52.68 -4.30 -39.59
N VAL A 124 -51.57 -4.70 -40.25
CA VAL A 124 -51.69 -5.45 -41.52
C VAL A 124 -52.38 -6.82 -41.34
N ALA A 125 -52.48 -7.37 -40.15
CA ALA A 125 -53.16 -8.61 -39.86
C ALA A 125 -54.64 -8.59 -40.28
N HIS A 126 -55.29 -7.40 -40.28
CA HIS A 126 -56.68 -7.26 -40.69
C HIS A 126 -56.93 -7.44 -42.19
N LEU A 127 -55.88 -7.35 -43.04
CA LEU A 127 -56.00 -7.70 -44.46
C LEU A 127 -56.31 -9.19 -44.67
N ALA A 128 -55.97 -10.05 -43.72
CA ALA A 128 -56.32 -11.46 -43.76
C ALA A 128 -57.80 -11.74 -43.71
N HIS A 129 -58.57 -10.80 -43.16
CA HIS A 129 -60.05 -10.93 -43.10
C HIS A 129 -60.74 -10.65 -44.42
N ILE A 130 -60.09 -9.95 -45.36
CA ILE A 130 -60.62 -9.64 -46.70
C ILE A 130 -60.24 -10.72 -47.72
N ALA A 131 -59.10 -11.35 -47.50
CA ALA A 131 -58.59 -12.40 -48.40
C ALA A 131 -59.43 -13.67 -48.30
N SER A 132 -59.93 -14.19 -49.43
CA SER A 132 -60.70 -15.44 -49.51
C SER A 132 -59.84 -16.68 -49.28
N GLY A 133 -58.48 -16.50 -49.18
CA GLY A 133 -57.51 -17.54 -48.85
C GLY A 133 -56.07 -17.03 -48.86
N PRO A 134 -55.11 -17.86 -48.42
CA PRO A 134 -53.70 -17.47 -48.30
C PRO A 134 -53.05 -16.99 -49.61
N GLY A 135 -53.56 -17.43 -50.76
CA GLY A 135 -53.06 -17.01 -52.07
C GLY A 135 -53.41 -15.55 -52.45
N GLU A 136 -54.49 -14.99 -51.88
CA GLU A 136 -54.94 -13.58 -52.17
C GLU A 136 -54.30 -12.54 -51.23
N LEU A 137 -53.89 -12.95 -50.03
CA LEU A 137 -53.28 -12.03 -49.09
C LEU A 137 -51.95 -11.37 -49.57
N ARG A 138 -51.14 -12.16 -50.25
CA ARG A 138 -49.86 -11.68 -50.81
C ARG A 138 -50.02 -10.55 -51.86
N PRO A 139 -50.93 -10.67 -52.89
CA PRO A 139 -51.25 -9.57 -53.78
C PRO A 139 -51.75 -8.29 -53.09
N LEU A 140 -52.63 -8.46 -52.05
CA LEU A 140 -53.16 -7.31 -51.29
C LEU A 140 -52.06 -6.53 -50.54
N VAL A 141 -51.20 -7.26 -49.80
CA VAL A 141 -50.04 -6.62 -49.10
C VAL A 141 -49.08 -5.98 -50.09
N TYR A 142 -48.84 -6.63 -51.24
CA TYR A 142 -47.98 -6.10 -52.30
C TYR A 142 -48.55 -4.79 -52.88
N GLY A 143 -49.85 -4.77 -53.16
CA GLY A 143 -50.57 -3.58 -53.62
C GLY A 143 -50.48 -2.42 -52.65
N MET A 144 -50.69 -2.70 -51.35
CA MET A 144 -50.57 -1.69 -50.29
C MET A 144 -49.16 -1.07 -50.27
N LEU A 145 -48.12 -1.91 -50.23
CA LEU A 145 -46.72 -1.46 -50.20
C LEU A 145 -46.32 -0.64 -51.41
N ASN A 146 -46.84 -1.03 -52.64
CA ASN A 146 -46.58 -0.25 -53.85
C ASN A 146 -47.33 1.12 -53.84
N GLY A 147 -48.54 1.17 -53.27
CA GLY A 147 -49.25 2.44 -53.06
C GLY A 147 -48.50 3.40 -52.13
N ILE A 148 -48.02 2.85 -50.99
CA ILE A 148 -47.22 3.62 -50.03
C ILE A 148 -45.92 4.13 -50.63
N ARG A 149 -45.22 3.29 -51.42
CA ARG A 149 -43.98 3.72 -52.09
C ARG A 149 -44.23 4.75 -53.21
N ARG A 150 -45.34 4.60 -53.96
CA ARG A 150 -45.76 5.60 -54.97
C ARG A 150 -46.03 6.97 -54.34
N ALA A 151 -46.68 6.96 -53.17
CA ALA A 151 -46.93 8.19 -52.43
C ALA A 151 -45.68 8.82 -51.77
N GLY A 152 -44.53 8.13 -51.82
CA GLY A 152 -43.26 8.64 -51.24
C GLY A 152 -43.23 8.62 -49.73
N LEU A 153 -44.08 7.83 -49.07
CA LEU A 153 -44.19 7.75 -47.60
C LEU A 153 -43.17 6.78 -47.01
N THR A 154 -42.61 7.14 -45.88
CA THR A 154 -41.91 6.20 -45.02
C THR A 154 -42.90 5.58 -44.02
N ALA A 155 -43.09 4.27 -44.08
CA ALA A 155 -44.16 3.60 -43.38
C ALA A 155 -43.66 2.65 -42.28
N MET A 156 -44.34 2.69 -41.15
CA MET A 156 -44.24 1.69 -40.08
C MET A 156 -45.55 0.91 -40.02
N ILE A 157 -45.50 -0.38 -40.25
CA ILE A 157 -46.67 -1.23 -40.39
C ILE A 157 -46.60 -2.27 -39.27
N THR A 158 -47.61 -2.39 -38.42
CA THR A 158 -47.65 -3.39 -37.35
C THR A 158 -48.25 -4.70 -37.82
N LYS A 159 -47.80 -5.80 -37.25
CA LYS A 159 -48.31 -7.15 -37.47
C LYS A 159 -48.32 -7.93 -36.16
N GLU A 160 -49.43 -8.64 -35.94
CA GLU A 160 -49.55 -9.59 -34.83
C GLU A 160 -49.04 -10.99 -35.26
N VAL A 161 -48.31 -11.61 -34.32
CA VAL A 161 -47.75 -12.98 -34.52
C VAL A 161 -48.26 -13.83 -33.37
N GLU A 162 -48.98 -14.91 -33.66
CA GLU A 162 -49.58 -15.80 -32.64
C GLU A 162 -48.58 -16.70 -31.90
N SER A 163 -47.46 -17.08 -32.52
CA SER A 163 -46.26 -17.69 -31.90
C SER A 163 -45.11 -17.72 -32.89
N ALA A 164 -43.87 -17.44 -32.41
CA ALA A 164 -42.68 -17.55 -33.25
C ALA A 164 -42.32 -19.04 -33.47
N SER A 165 -42.84 -19.66 -34.52
CA SER A 165 -42.26 -20.89 -35.04
C SER A 165 -41.08 -20.55 -35.93
N PRO A 166 -39.85 -21.00 -35.62
CA PRO A 166 -38.65 -20.65 -36.39
C PRO A 166 -38.66 -21.15 -37.87
N GLU A 167 -39.56 -22.04 -38.21
CA GLU A 167 -39.53 -22.77 -39.48
C GLU A 167 -40.32 -22.14 -40.64
N ASN A 168 -41.21 -21.20 -40.38
CA ASN A 168 -42.00 -20.52 -41.44
C ASN A 168 -41.80 -19.00 -41.44
N ILE A 169 -40.98 -18.52 -42.35
CA ILE A 169 -40.81 -17.09 -42.60
C ILE A 169 -42.09 -16.56 -43.31
N PRO A 170 -42.86 -15.67 -42.69
CA PRO A 170 -44.03 -15.08 -43.32
C PRO A 170 -43.67 -14.33 -44.58
N PHE A 171 -44.51 -14.41 -45.63
CA PHE A 171 -44.21 -13.81 -46.93
C PHE A 171 -44.09 -12.29 -46.84
N GLU A 172 -44.72 -11.64 -45.92
CA GLU A 172 -44.67 -10.19 -45.68
C GLU A 172 -43.25 -9.74 -45.36
N GLU A 173 -42.47 -10.53 -44.65
CA GLU A 173 -41.07 -10.24 -44.38
C GLU A 173 -40.24 -10.14 -45.67
N TYR A 174 -40.59 -10.84 -46.73
CA TYR A 174 -39.92 -10.72 -48.01
C TYR A 174 -40.23 -9.42 -48.78
N LEU A 175 -41.41 -8.82 -48.53
CA LEU A 175 -41.93 -7.68 -49.29
C LEU A 175 -41.46 -6.31 -48.73
N VAL A 176 -41.23 -6.22 -47.44
CA VAL A 176 -40.81 -4.97 -46.78
C VAL A 176 -39.30 -4.75 -46.82
N ASP A 177 -38.88 -3.52 -46.54
CA ASP A 177 -37.45 -3.15 -46.57
C ASP A 177 -36.77 -3.50 -45.26
N THR A 178 -37.44 -3.30 -44.09
CA THR A 178 -36.90 -3.57 -42.77
C THR A 178 -37.93 -4.37 -41.97
N VAL A 179 -37.48 -5.36 -41.21
CA VAL A 179 -38.30 -6.12 -40.28
C VAL A 179 -37.76 -5.96 -38.89
N ILE A 180 -38.61 -5.48 -37.98
CA ILE A 180 -38.33 -5.26 -36.55
C ILE A 180 -39.23 -6.21 -35.76
N ARG A 181 -38.63 -7.11 -34.99
CA ARG A 181 -39.40 -8.05 -34.17
C ARG A 181 -39.36 -7.62 -32.70
N LEU A 182 -40.54 -7.48 -32.10
CA LEU A 182 -40.70 -7.23 -30.67
C LEU A 182 -41.10 -8.58 -30.02
N SER A 183 -40.46 -8.93 -28.91
CA SER A 183 -40.69 -10.17 -28.19
C SER A 183 -40.73 -9.97 -26.71
N PHE A 184 -41.40 -10.87 -25.99
CA PHE A 184 -41.28 -11.03 -24.56
C PHE A 184 -40.32 -12.18 -24.28
N GLU A 185 -39.41 -12.01 -23.35
CA GLU A 185 -38.61 -13.04 -22.76
C GLU A 185 -39.04 -13.26 -21.31
N LEU A 186 -39.43 -14.48 -20.98
CA LEU A 186 -39.71 -14.86 -19.59
C LEU A 186 -38.41 -15.20 -18.90
N GLN A 187 -37.88 -14.23 -18.15
CA GLN A 187 -36.85 -14.53 -17.18
C GLN A 187 -37.51 -15.03 -15.88
N HIS A 188 -37.39 -16.32 -15.62
CA HIS A 188 -37.82 -17.01 -14.38
C HIS A 188 -39.07 -16.44 -13.69
N SER A 189 -40.23 -16.79 -14.20
CA SER A 189 -41.60 -16.75 -13.58
C SER A 189 -42.19 -15.44 -13.07
N LEU A 190 -41.42 -14.35 -12.87
CA LEU A 190 -41.94 -13.14 -12.23
C LEU A 190 -41.96 -11.90 -13.13
N TYR A 191 -40.97 -11.72 -14.02
CA TYR A 191 -40.89 -10.50 -14.86
C TYR A 191 -40.72 -10.83 -16.33
N ARG A 192 -41.50 -10.10 -17.19
CA ARG A 192 -41.35 -10.19 -18.64
C ARG A 192 -40.49 -9.02 -19.13
N HIS A 193 -39.35 -9.34 -19.69
CA HIS A 193 -38.52 -8.35 -20.40
C HIS A 193 -38.95 -8.25 -21.86
N ARG A 194 -39.02 -7.03 -22.38
CA ARG A 194 -39.28 -6.77 -23.79
C ARG A 194 -37.93 -6.68 -24.51
N ASN A 195 -37.88 -7.31 -25.68
CA ASN A 195 -36.69 -7.26 -26.53
C ASN A 195 -37.12 -6.79 -27.93
N VAL A 196 -36.17 -6.12 -28.59
CA VAL A 196 -36.26 -5.77 -30.01
C VAL A 196 -35.11 -6.40 -30.79
N GLU A 197 -35.41 -6.91 -31.96
CA GLU A 197 -34.43 -7.54 -32.88
C GLU A 197 -34.66 -7.04 -34.30
N ILE A 198 -33.60 -6.59 -34.99
CA ILE A 198 -33.68 -6.26 -36.41
C ILE A 198 -33.41 -7.53 -37.20
N ILE A 199 -34.49 -8.13 -37.75
CA ILE A 199 -34.38 -9.40 -38.48
C ILE A 199 -33.74 -9.13 -39.85
N LYS A 200 -34.05 -7.98 -40.46
CA LYS A 200 -33.61 -7.61 -41.78
C LYS A 200 -33.64 -6.10 -41.95
N SER A 201 -32.67 -5.55 -42.70
CA SER A 201 -32.71 -4.20 -43.25
C SER A 201 -32.04 -4.14 -44.61
N ARG A 202 -32.81 -3.89 -45.69
CA ARG A 202 -32.27 -3.88 -47.04
C ARG A 202 -31.46 -2.60 -47.32
N GLY A 203 -30.22 -2.82 -47.80
CA GLY A 203 -29.39 -1.72 -48.31
C GLY A 203 -28.82 -0.80 -47.22
N GLN A 204 -28.83 -1.21 -45.92
CA GLN A 204 -28.15 -0.55 -44.85
C GLN A 204 -27.67 -1.58 -43.80
N HIS A 205 -26.60 -1.23 -43.10
CA HIS A 205 -26.09 -1.99 -41.98
C HIS A 205 -27.06 -1.89 -40.82
N HIS A 206 -27.19 -2.98 -40.03
CA HIS A 206 -27.95 -3.01 -38.78
C HIS A 206 -27.22 -3.87 -37.75
N SER A 207 -27.49 -3.57 -36.49
CA SER A 207 -26.99 -4.38 -35.38
C SER A 207 -27.73 -5.73 -35.31
N HIS A 208 -26.99 -6.79 -34.95
CA HIS A 208 -27.53 -8.13 -34.86
C HIS A 208 -27.89 -8.49 -33.42
N GLY A 209 -28.84 -9.46 -33.27
CA GLY A 209 -29.25 -10.00 -32.00
C GLY A 209 -30.36 -9.21 -31.31
N ARG A 210 -30.66 -9.60 -30.06
CA ARG A 210 -31.72 -9.03 -29.26
C ARG A 210 -31.19 -7.89 -28.39
N HIS A 211 -31.92 -6.80 -28.35
CA HIS A 211 -31.62 -5.60 -27.57
C HIS A 211 -32.75 -5.31 -26.60
N THR A 212 -32.46 -4.75 -25.44
CA THR A 212 -33.46 -4.46 -24.42
C THR A 212 -34.39 -3.32 -24.86
N LEU A 213 -35.72 -3.53 -24.73
CA LEU A 213 -36.78 -2.54 -24.97
C LEU A 213 -37.46 -2.24 -23.66
N VAL A 214 -37.50 -0.97 -23.27
CA VAL A 214 -38.26 -0.46 -22.12
C VAL A 214 -39.38 0.43 -22.66
N ILE A 215 -40.58 0.27 -22.13
CA ILE A 215 -41.73 1.14 -22.38
C ILE A 215 -42.19 1.70 -21.05
N ASP A 216 -42.12 3.01 -20.89
CA ASP A 216 -42.50 3.74 -19.70
C ASP A 216 -43.46 4.90 -20.00
N GLY A 217 -43.67 5.81 -19.08
CA GLY A 217 -44.55 6.98 -19.27
C GLY A 217 -44.10 7.97 -20.32
N CYS A 218 -42.91 7.81 -20.89
CA CYS A 218 -42.34 8.64 -21.96
C CYS A 218 -42.34 7.95 -23.32
N GLY A 219 -42.71 6.68 -23.37
CA GLY A 219 -42.74 5.86 -24.60
C GLY A 219 -41.76 4.72 -24.61
N ALA A 220 -41.37 4.29 -25.81
CA ALA A 220 -40.43 3.19 -26.06
C ALA A 220 -39.00 3.71 -26.16
N THR A 221 -38.11 3.08 -25.39
CA THR A 221 -36.66 3.31 -25.44
C THR A 221 -35.94 1.99 -25.64
N ILE A 222 -35.00 1.95 -26.56
CA ILE A 222 -34.17 0.78 -26.83
C ILE A 222 -32.77 1.02 -26.26
N TYR A 223 -32.28 0.04 -25.55
CA TYR A 223 -30.90 -0.02 -25.07
C TYR A 223 -30.12 -1.00 -25.93
N PRO A 224 -29.30 -0.50 -26.90
CA PRO A 224 -28.49 -1.38 -27.74
C PRO A 224 -27.53 -2.24 -26.94
N ARG A 225 -27.43 -3.52 -27.28
CA ARG A 225 -26.46 -4.42 -26.69
C ARG A 225 -25.04 -3.92 -27.06
N TYR A 226 -24.16 -3.85 -26.07
CA TYR A 226 -22.76 -3.47 -26.30
C TYR A 226 -22.05 -4.51 -27.16
N GLU A 227 -21.39 -4.07 -28.22
CA GLU A 227 -20.53 -4.90 -29.07
C GLU A 227 -19.07 -4.47 -28.89
N PRO A 228 -18.19 -5.36 -28.35
CA PRO A 228 -16.76 -5.07 -28.23
C PRO A 228 -16.14 -4.77 -29.60
N LYS A 229 -15.46 -3.63 -29.73
CA LYS A 229 -14.75 -3.30 -30.95
C LYS A 229 -13.48 -4.13 -31.11
N ARG A 230 -13.14 -4.55 -32.32
CA ARG A 230 -11.84 -5.16 -32.59
C ARG A 230 -10.75 -4.12 -32.33
N ARG A 231 -9.89 -4.41 -31.32
CA ARG A 231 -8.71 -3.59 -31.06
C ARG A 231 -7.72 -3.75 -32.23
N GLU A 232 -7.40 -2.66 -32.90
CA GLU A 232 -6.13 -2.54 -33.60
C GLU A 232 -5.05 -2.44 -32.52
N ILE A 233 -4.07 -3.35 -32.57
CA ILE A 233 -2.95 -3.36 -31.61
C ILE A 233 -2.13 -2.09 -31.88
N SER A 234 -2.39 -1.03 -31.13
CA SER A 234 -1.50 0.11 -31.13
C SER A 234 -0.21 -0.27 -30.42
N THR A 235 0.90 -0.24 -31.11
CA THR A 235 2.25 -0.53 -30.61
C THR A 235 2.84 0.62 -29.78
N GLU A 236 2.07 1.61 -29.41
CA GLU A 236 2.49 2.61 -28.45
C GLU A 236 2.41 2.00 -27.06
N ALA A 237 3.60 1.67 -26.51
CA ALA A 237 3.76 1.34 -25.10
C ALA A 237 3.27 2.52 -24.28
N CYS A 238 2.04 2.45 -23.77
CA CYS A 238 1.56 3.35 -22.73
C CYS A 238 2.53 3.23 -21.56
N ALA A 239 3.27 4.31 -21.31
CA ALA A 239 3.96 4.47 -20.04
C ALA A 239 2.93 4.23 -18.94
N SER A 240 3.18 3.25 -18.10
CA SER A 240 2.24 2.77 -17.09
C SER A 240 2.03 3.84 -16.01
N SER A 241 1.14 4.80 -16.28
CA SER A 241 0.70 5.74 -15.26
C SER A 241 -0.14 4.99 -14.23
N ARG A 242 0.05 5.32 -12.97
CA ARG A 242 -0.69 4.73 -11.85
C ARG A 242 -1.64 5.73 -11.25
N VAL A 243 -2.76 5.24 -10.80
CA VAL A 243 -3.81 6.01 -10.14
C VAL A 243 -3.80 5.62 -8.66
N SER A 244 -3.53 6.58 -7.78
CA SER A 244 -3.57 6.38 -6.33
C SER A 244 -4.96 5.94 -5.88
N THR A 245 -5.01 4.97 -4.99
CA THR A 245 -6.26 4.51 -4.36
C THR A 245 -6.78 5.49 -3.30
N GLY A 246 -5.97 6.46 -2.86
CA GLY A 246 -6.24 7.32 -1.72
C GLY A 246 -5.94 6.66 -0.36
N ILE A 247 -5.41 5.43 -0.37
CA ILE A 247 -5.02 4.68 0.81
C ILE A 247 -3.51 4.48 0.76
N SER A 248 -2.75 5.34 1.45
CA SER A 248 -1.29 5.43 1.32
C SER A 248 -0.56 4.10 1.53
N GLY A 249 -0.96 3.32 2.52
CA GLY A 249 -0.39 2.00 2.77
C GLY A 249 -0.68 0.99 1.65
N LEU A 250 -1.84 1.07 1.01
CA LEU A 250 -2.19 0.22 -0.13
C LEU A 250 -1.46 0.67 -1.39
N ASP A 251 -1.33 1.96 -1.62
CA ASP A 251 -0.55 2.48 -2.74
C ASP A 251 0.91 2.03 -2.68
N ALA A 252 1.48 1.93 -1.47
CA ALA A 252 2.82 1.36 -1.26
C ALA A 252 2.86 -0.14 -1.65
N MET A 253 1.84 -0.94 -1.29
CA MET A 253 1.72 -2.35 -1.69
C MET A 253 1.58 -2.52 -3.21
N LEU A 254 1.03 -1.52 -3.91
CA LEU A 254 0.76 -1.51 -5.35
C LEU A 254 1.83 -0.75 -6.17
N GLU A 255 2.96 -0.37 -5.57
CA GLU A 255 4.02 0.43 -6.22
C GLU A 255 3.50 1.76 -6.80
N GLY A 256 2.59 2.42 -6.09
CA GLY A 256 2.04 3.74 -6.43
C GLY A 256 0.57 3.75 -6.84
N GLY A 257 -0.15 2.63 -6.76
CA GLY A 257 -1.59 2.57 -7.03
C GLY A 257 -2.01 1.61 -8.13
N ILE A 258 -3.26 1.74 -8.60
CA ILE A 258 -3.86 0.91 -9.65
C ILE A 258 -3.38 1.40 -11.03
N GLY A 259 -3.16 0.50 -11.99
CA GLY A 259 -2.83 0.88 -13.38
C GLY A 259 -3.94 1.72 -14.02
N SER A 260 -3.58 2.82 -14.68
CA SER A 260 -4.56 3.66 -15.38
C SER A 260 -5.30 2.87 -16.47
N GLY A 261 -6.62 2.98 -16.50
CA GLY A 261 -7.48 2.22 -17.43
C GLY A 261 -7.65 0.73 -17.08
N HIS A 262 -7.12 0.27 -15.93
CA HIS A 262 -7.30 -1.11 -15.48
C HIS A 262 -8.63 -1.31 -14.73
N ALA A 263 -9.17 -2.53 -14.83
CA ALA A 263 -10.29 -2.98 -14.01
C ALA A 263 -9.76 -3.77 -12.80
N THR A 264 -10.06 -3.30 -11.60
CA THR A 264 -9.66 -3.95 -10.34
C THR A 264 -10.85 -4.46 -9.56
N LEU A 265 -10.83 -5.74 -9.20
CA LEU A 265 -11.83 -6.39 -8.37
C LEU A 265 -11.47 -6.24 -6.89
N LEU A 266 -12.38 -5.71 -6.11
CA LEU A 266 -12.32 -5.65 -4.65
C LEU A 266 -13.27 -6.69 -4.07
N ALA A 267 -12.74 -7.84 -3.69
CA ALA A 267 -13.51 -8.94 -3.13
C ALA A 267 -13.50 -8.91 -1.60
N GLY A 268 -14.64 -9.17 -0.97
CA GLY A 268 -14.67 -9.26 0.50
C GLY A 268 -16.04 -9.52 1.07
N SER A 269 -16.10 -10.01 2.32
CA SER A 269 -17.31 -10.30 3.06
C SER A 269 -18.14 -9.03 3.35
N ALA A 270 -19.38 -9.18 3.78
CA ALA A 270 -20.20 -8.05 4.25
C ALA A 270 -19.51 -7.33 5.42
N GLY A 271 -19.58 -5.99 5.44
CA GLY A 271 -19.03 -5.16 6.54
C GLY A 271 -17.51 -4.98 6.60
N VAL A 272 -16.74 -5.56 5.68
CA VAL A 272 -15.26 -5.36 5.66
C VAL A 272 -14.83 -3.96 5.21
N GLY A 273 -15.72 -3.16 4.60
CA GLY A 273 -15.46 -1.77 4.20
C GLY A 273 -15.27 -1.57 2.69
N LYS A 274 -15.87 -2.40 1.83
CA LYS A 274 -15.82 -2.25 0.36
C LYS A 274 -16.34 -0.89 -0.11
N THR A 275 -17.51 -0.48 0.38
CA THR A 275 -18.12 0.82 0.09
C THR A 275 -17.25 1.98 0.57
N THR A 276 -16.66 1.88 1.77
CA THR A 276 -15.69 2.87 2.28
C THR A 276 -14.47 2.99 1.37
N PHE A 277 -13.96 1.87 0.88
CA PHE A 277 -12.85 1.85 -0.08
C PHE A 277 -13.22 2.57 -1.38
N ALA A 278 -14.40 2.25 -1.95
CA ALA A 278 -14.90 2.88 -3.17
C ALA A 278 -15.03 4.40 -3.03
N LEU A 279 -15.58 4.86 -1.90
CA LEU A 279 -15.71 6.29 -1.59
C LEU A 279 -14.34 6.99 -1.46
N GLN A 280 -13.38 6.39 -0.76
CA GLN A 280 -12.03 6.95 -0.63
C GLN A 280 -11.32 7.02 -1.99
N PHE A 281 -11.44 5.98 -2.81
CA PHE A 281 -10.86 5.95 -4.16
C PHE A 281 -11.39 7.09 -5.03
N LEU A 282 -12.70 7.29 -5.06
CA LEU A 282 -13.34 8.37 -5.84
C LEU A 282 -13.03 9.75 -5.28
N ALA A 283 -13.03 9.90 -3.95
CA ALA A 283 -12.68 11.17 -3.30
C ALA A 283 -11.21 11.57 -3.55
N ALA A 284 -10.29 10.62 -3.52
CA ALA A 284 -8.90 10.86 -3.87
C ALA A 284 -8.73 11.28 -5.33
N GLY A 285 -9.52 10.70 -6.26
CA GLY A 285 -9.60 11.14 -7.63
C GLY A 285 -10.10 12.59 -7.77
N ALA A 286 -11.19 12.89 -7.08
CA ALA A 286 -11.76 14.24 -7.08
C ALA A 286 -10.76 15.30 -6.58
N GLN A 287 -9.96 14.98 -5.55
CA GLN A 287 -8.87 15.85 -5.06
C GLN A 287 -7.79 16.12 -6.12
N ARG A 288 -7.58 15.18 -7.04
CA ARG A 288 -6.67 15.34 -8.19
C ARG A 288 -7.32 16.03 -9.39
N GLY A 289 -8.62 16.37 -9.30
CA GLY A 289 -9.40 16.92 -10.42
C GLY A 289 -9.82 15.84 -11.44
N GLU A 290 -9.85 14.58 -11.07
CA GLU A 290 -10.28 13.44 -11.87
C GLU A 290 -11.74 13.10 -11.55
N PRO A 291 -12.71 13.39 -12.45
CA PRO A 291 -14.11 13.08 -12.17
C PRO A 291 -14.35 11.58 -12.05
N GLY A 292 -15.23 11.21 -11.09
CA GLY A 292 -15.56 9.83 -10.82
C GLY A 292 -17.08 9.55 -10.81
N ILE A 293 -17.46 8.29 -11.04
CA ILE A 293 -18.85 7.81 -10.96
C ILE A 293 -18.90 6.66 -9.95
N LEU A 294 -19.85 6.75 -9.02
CA LEU A 294 -20.25 5.64 -8.16
C LEU A 294 -21.52 5.02 -8.69
N VAL A 295 -21.46 3.77 -9.12
CA VAL A 295 -22.65 2.97 -9.45
C VAL A 295 -23.03 2.17 -8.21
N THR A 296 -24.27 2.28 -7.75
CA THR A 296 -24.76 1.59 -6.55
C THR A 296 -26.15 0.99 -6.78
N PHE A 297 -26.40 -0.16 -6.16
CA PHE A 297 -27.66 -0.90 -6.32
C PHE A 297 -28.44 -1.02 -5.02
N GLU A 298 -27.77 -1.17 -3.88
CA GLU A 298 -28.39 -1.31 -2.56
C GLU A 298 -28.54 0.02 -1.83
N GLU A 299 -27.45 0.77 -1.76
CA GLU A 299 -27.37 1.95 -0.92
C GLU A 299 -27.95 3.19 -1.63
N LYS A 300 -28.94 3.83 -0.98
CA LYS A 300 -29.52 5.09 -1.49
C LYS A 300 -28.50 6.24 -1.40
N PRO A 301 -28.53 7.21 -2.33
CA PRO A 301 -27.59 8.33 -2.34
C PRO A 301 -27.50 9.11 -1.02
N ASP A 302 -28.61 9.34 -0.33
CA ASP A 302 -28.61 10.07 0.94
C ASP A 302 -27.83 9.33 2.03
N LYS A 303 -27.99 8.00 2.12
CA LYS A 303 -27.27 7.17 3.09
C LYS A 303 -25.78 7.12 2.78
N LEU A 304 -25.41 7.12 1.49
CA LEU A 304 -24.00 7.22 1.07
C LEU A 304 -23.40 8.57 1.44
N CYS A 305 -24.15 9.67 1.33
CA CYS A 305 -23.69 10.98 1.78
C CYS A 305 -23.43 11.01 3.29
N GLU A 306 -24.30 10.40 4.10
CA GLU A 306 -24.11 10.28 5.55
C GLU A 306 -22.87 9.45 5.90
N LEU A 307 -22.70 8.30 5.24
CA LEU A 307 -21.55 7.43 5.43
C LEU A 307 -20.25 8.16 5.08
N ALA A 308 -20.21 8.83 3.94
CA ALA A 308 -19.03 9.56 3.46
C ALA A 308 -18.65 10.74 4.37
N ALA A 309 -19.65 11.45 4.90
CA ALA A 309 -19.44 12.53 5.84
C ALA A 309 -18.75 12.06 7.12
N GLY A 310 -19.00 10.82 7.57
CA GLY A 310 -18.31 10.18 8.69
C GLY A 310 -16.78 10.01 8.47
N PHE A 311 -16.33 10.05 7.23
CA PHE A 311 -14.91 9.99 6.81
C PHE A 311 -14.37 11.32 6.29
N GLY A 312 -15.10 12.43 6.49
CA GLY A 312 -14.71 13.75 6.02
C GLY A 312 -14.86 13.97 4.51
N ILE A 313 -15.64 13.14 3.80
CA ILE A 313 -15.90 13.25 2.36
C ILE A 313 -17.27 13.92 2.15
N ASP A 314 -17.28 15.12 1.58
CA ASP A 314 -18.51 15.84 1.22
C ASP A 314 -18.92 15.53 -0.22
N ILE A 315 -19.75 14.47 -0.38
CA ILE A 315 -20.24 14.02 -1.69
C ILE A 315 -21.05 15.13 -2.38
N ARG A 316 -21.88 15.89 -1.65
CA ARG A 316 -22.75 16.92 -2.25
C ARG A 316 -21.92 18.03 -2.89
N SER A 317 -20.92 18.51 -2.20
CA SER A 317 -19.96 19.48 -2.74
C SER A 317 -19.24 18.95 -3.99
N LEU A 318 -18.83 17.68 -3.99
CA LEU A 318 -18.18 17.06 -5.16
C LEU A 318 -19.13 16.92 -6.35
N GLN A 319 -20.41 16.66 -6.13
CA GLN A 319 -21.44 16.64 -7.18
C GLN A 319 -21.68 18.02 -7.78
N GLU A 320 -21.78 19.06 -6.95
CA GLU A 320 -21.93 20.45 -7.41
C GLU A 320 -20.72 20.90 -8.27
N GLN A 321 -19.53 20.44 -7.92
CA GLN A 321 -18.30 20.70 -8.69
C GLN A 321 -18.14 19.82 -9.94
N LYS A 322 -19.08 18.90 -10.21
CA LYS A 322 -19.01 17.90 -11.28
C LYS A 322 -17.76 16.99 -11.21
N LEU A 323 -17.29 16.72 -10.01
CA LEU A 323 -16.17 15.82 -9.75
C LEU A 323 -16.63 14.42 -9.30
N LEU A 324 -17.92 14.26 -8.94
CA LEU A 324 -18.51 12.97 -8.58
C LEU A 324 -19.95 12.90 -9.10
N SER A 325 -20.33 11.76 -9.64
CA SER A 325 -21.73 11.40 -9.92
C SER A 325 -22.11 10.10 -9.22
N ILE A 326 -23.37 9.95 -8.81
CA ILE A 326 -23.90 8.71 -8.26
C ILE A 326 -25.03 8.20 -9.18
N LEU A 327 -24.78 7.05 -9.79
CA LEU A 327 -25.78 6.32 -10.58
C LEU A 327 -26.41 5.23 -9.69
N HIS A 328 -27.58 5.54 -9.10
CA HIS A 328 -28.32 4.56 -8.30
C HIS A 328 -29.39 3.89 -9.13
N ARG A 329 -29.42 2.56 -9.15
CA ARG A 329 -30.45 1.74 -9.84
C ARG A 329 -30.87 0.55 -8.99
N SER A 330 -32.17 0.23 -9.02
CA SER A 330 -32.66 -1.00 -8.39
C SER A 330 -32.26 -2.21 -9.25
N PRO A 331 -31.65 -3.25 -8.70
CA PRO A 331 -31.20 -4.41 -9.49
C PRO A 331 -32.37 -5.27 -9.99
N LEU A 332 -33.57 -5.17 -9.40
CA LEU A 332 -34.74 -6.04 -9.66
C LEU A 332 -35.30 -5.92 -11.09
N HIS A 333 -35.16 -4.75 -11.72
CA HIS A 333 -35.73 -4.46 -13.05
C HIS A 333 -34.69 -4.00 -14.06
N LEU A 334 -33.41 -4.01 -13.70
CA LEU A 334 -32.32 -3.49 -14.52
C LEU A 334 -31.82 -4.55 -15.49
N SER A 335 -31.80 -4.24 -16.79
CA SER A 335 -31.10 -5.08 -17.76
C SER A 335 -29.62 -4.67 -17.86
N SER A 336 -28.76 -5.64 -18.23
CA SER A 336 -27.34 -5.37 -18.47
C SER A 336 -27.12 -4.31 -19.57
N ASP A 337 -27.91 -4.37 -20.66
CA ASP A 337 -27.83 -3.40 -21.76
C ASP A 337 -28.19 -1.99 -21.30
N GLN A 338 -29.23 -1.86 -20.46
CA GLN A 338 -29.64 -0.59 -19.89
C GLN A 338 -28.54 0.01 -19.03
N LEU A 339 -27.98 -0.78 -18.11
CA LEU A 339 -26.86 -0.31 -17.23
C LEU A 339 -25.67 0.16 -18.06
N LEU A 340 -25.29 -0.59 -19.07
CA LEU A 340 -24.15 -0.26 -19.93
C LEU A 340 -24.37 1.04 -20.71
N CYS A 341 -25.56 1.21 -21.30
CA CYS A 341 -25.89 2.44 -22.04
C CYS A 341 -25.90 3.68 -21.12
N GLU A 342 -26.56 3.56 -19.93
CA GLU A 342 -26.64 4.66 -18.96
C GLU A 342 -25.27 5.02 -18.40
N LEU A 343 -24.45 4.02 -18.06
CA LEU A 343 -23.07 4.25 -17.58
C LEU A 343 -22.17 4.87 -18.66
N GLN A 344 -22.29 4.41 -19.92
CA GLN A 344 -21.54 4.98 -21.03
C GLN A 344 -21.89 6.44 -21.28
N GLU A 345 -23.17 6.80 -21.18
CA GLU A 345 -23.65 8.17 -21.31
C GLU A 345 -23.11 9.04 -20.18
N GLU A 346 -23.20 8.58 -18.93
CA GLU A 346 -22.70 9.29 -17.76
C GLU A 346 -21.19 9.50 -17.81
N VAL A 347 -20.42 8.48 -18.24
CA VAL A 347 -18.96 8.59 -18.45
C VAL A 347 -18.65 9.69 -19.46
N LYS A 348 -19.40 9.79 -20.56
CA LYS A 348 -19.19 10.82 -21.59
C LYS A 348 -19.59 12.23 -21.10
N GLN A 349 -20.73 12.35 -20.41
CA GLN A 349 -21.25 13.65 -19.94
C GLN A 349 -20.35 14.25 -18.84
N LEU A 350 -19.91 13.43 -17.88
CA LEU A 350 -19.05 13.87 -16.79
C LEU A 350 -17.57 13.99 -17.21
N GLY A 351 -17.18 13.30 -18.27
CA GLY A 351 -15.76 13.11 -18.60
C GLY A 351 -15.02 12.26 -17.58
N ALA A 352 -15.71 11.24 -17.04
CA ALA A 352 -15.22 10.46 -15.93
C ALA A 352 -13.91 9.75 -16.26
N ARG A 353 -13.00 9.74 -15.26
CA ARG A 353 -11.72 9.01 -15.27
C ARG A 353 -11.73 7.81 -14.36
N LEU A 354 -12.61 7.83 -13.36
CA LEU A 354 -12.74 6.79 -12.35
C LEU A 354 -14.18 6.30 -12.30
N VAL A 355 -14.36 4.99 -12.14
CA VAL A 355 -15.68 4.38 -11.90
C VAL A 355 -15.54 3.37 -10.77
N ALA A 356 -16.43 3.44 -9.79
CA ALA A 356 -16.60 2.39 -8.79
C ALA A 356 -17.99 1.78 -8.92
N ILE A 357 -18.10 0.44 -8.94
CA ILE A 357 -19.37 -0.28 -8.97
C ILE A 357 -19.53 -1.06 -7.68
N ASP A 358 -20.53 -0.73 -6.87
CA ASP A 358 -20.80 -1.29 -5.55
C ASP A 358 -22.26 -1.77 -5.45
N SER A 359 -22.57 -3.11 -5.58
CA SER A 359 -21.65 -4.19 -5.85
C SER A 359 -22.04 -4.99 -7.12
N LEU A 360 -21.10 -5.67 -7.73
CA LEU A 360 -21.39 -6.61 -8.83
C LEU A 360 -22.30 -7.75 -8.39
N THR A 361 -22.26 -8.12 -7.11
CA THR A 361 -23.08 -9.20 -6.55
C THR A 361 -24.55 -8.92 -6.75
N ASP A 362 -24.98 -7.65 -6.67
CA ASP A 362 -26.38 -7.26 -6.83
C ASP A 362 -26.90 -7.48 -8.27
N LEU A 363 -25.99 -7.42 -9.25
CA LEU A 363 -26.34 -7.74 -10.63
C LEU A 363 -26.72 -9.22 -10.81
N THR A 364 -26.32 -10.12 -9.90
CA THR A 364 -26.76 -11.52 -9.93
C THR A 364 -28.27 -11.66 -9.70
N MET A 365 -28.91 -10.66 -9.07
CA MET A 365 -30.37 -10.65 -8.89
C MET A 365 -31.12 -10.46 -10.23
N SER A 366 -30.48 -9.80 -11.20
CA SER A 366 -31.01 -9.58 -12.54
C SER A 366 -30.48 -10.58 -13.59
N THR A 367 -29.37 -11.27 -13.29
CA THR A 367 -28.73 -12.23 -14.20
C THR A 367 -28.71 -13.61 -13.56
N TYR A 368 -29.59 -14.48 -14.01
CA TYR A 368 -29.81 -15.81 -13.39
C TYR A 368 -28.83 -16.89 -13.82
N GLU A 369 -28.16 -16.71 -14.94
CA GLU A 369 -27.15 -17.66 -15.42
C GLU A 369 -25.72 -17.14 -15.15
N PRO A 370 -24.86 -17.96 -14.57
CA PRO A 370 -23.44 -17.62 -14.35
C PRO A 370 -22.73 -17.08 -15.58
N ARG A 371 -23.10 -17.61 -16.75
CA ARG A 371 -22.54 -17.17 -18.03
C ARG A 371 -22.94 -15.74 -18.37
N GLN A 372 -24.21 -15.38 -18.17
CA GLN A 372 -24.72 -14.03 -18.46
C GLN A 372 -24.10 -12.99 -17.52
N PHE A 373 -23.95 -13.30 -16.23
CA PHE A 373 -23.25 -12.46 -15.28
C PHE A 373 -21.78 -12.18 -15.71
N ARG A 374 -21.08 -13.25 -16.11
CA ARG A 374 -19.70 -13.13 -16.61
C ARG A 374 -19.60 -12.29 -17.89
N GLU A 375 -20.53 -12.45 -18.83
CA GLU A 375 -20.62 -11.63 -20.05
C GLU A 375 -20.86 -10.16 -19.69
N THR A 376 -21.72 -9.87 -18.72
CA THR A 376 -22.02 -8.50 -18.24
C THR A 376 -20.77 -7.85 -17.63
N VAL A 377 -20.06 -8.55 -16.75
CA VAL A 377 -18.83 -8.03 -16.14
C VAL A 377 -17.75 -7.80 -17.22
N PHE A 378 -17.66 -8.68 -18.19
CA PHE A 378 -16.74 -8.52 -19.32
C PHE A 378 -17.07 -7.25 -20.12
N MET A 379 -18.35 -7.06 -20.49
CA MET A 379 -18.80 -5.90 -21.26
C MET A 379 -18.57 -4.59 -20.52
N ILE A 380 -18.87 -4.56 -19.20
CA ILE A 380 -18.60 -3.39 -18.34
C ILE A 380 -17.09 -3.07 -18.33
N SER A 381 -16.26 -4.08 -18.09
CA SER A 381 -14.80 -3.90 -18.01
C SER A 381 -14.22 -3.43 -19.34
N ASP A 382 -14.64 -4.02 -20.45
CA ASP A 382 -14.17 -3.68 -21.80
C ASP A 382 -14.59 -2.25 -22.20
N MET A 383 -15.84 -1.89 -21.93
CA MET A 383 -16.39 -0.54 -22.20
C MET A 383 -15.64 0.55 -21.44
N LEU A 384 -15.41 0.34 -20.12
CA LEU A 384 -14.68 1.30 -19.29
C LEU A 384 -13.21 1.39 -19.70
N GLN A 385 -12.59 0.27 -20.04
CA GLN A 385 -11.21 0.24 -20.53
C GLN A 385 -11.07 0.91 -21.91
N GLU A 386 -12.06 0.73 -22.82
CA GLU A 386 -12.10 1.45 -24.11
C GLU A 386 -12.21 2.97 -23.91
N ALA A 387 -12.95 3.39 -22.89
CA ALA A 387 -13.08 4.81 -22.52
C ALA A 387 -11.85 5.37 -21.76
N GLY A 388 -10.84 4.54 -21.46
CA GLY A 388 -9.66 4.94 -20.70
C GLY A 388 -9.95 5.19 -19.20
N VAL A 389 -11.02 4.60 -18.67
CA VAL A 389 -11.50 4.77 -17.29
C VAL A 389 -10.90 3.70 -16.40
N THR A 390 -10.32 4.09 -15.26
CA THR A 390 -9.86 3.16 -14.22
C THR A 390 -11.05 2.75 -13.37
N SER A 391 -11.29 1.44 -13.25
CA SER A 391 -12.48 0.93 -12.58
C SER A 391 -12.17 0.06 -11.35
N LEU A 392 -12.98 0.26 -10.31
CA LEU A 392 -13.03 -0.51 -9.08
C LEU A 392 -14.38 -1.25 -9.03
N LEU A 393 -14.34 -2.57 -9.06
CA LEU A 393 -15.52 -3.43 -9.06
C LEU A 393 -15.59 -4.16 -7.73
N THR A 394 -16.60 -3.92 -6.90
CA THR A 394 -16.74 -4.64 -5.64
C THR A 394 -17.54 -5.92 -5.83
N VAL A 395 -17.17 -6.96 -5.11
CA VAL A 395 -17.90 -8.24 -5.09
C VAL A 395 -18.01 -8.75 -3.66
N GLU A 396 -19.17 -9.24 -3.27
CA GLU A 396 -19.37 -9.87 -1.99
C GLU A 396 -18.96 -11.34 -2.04
N VAL A 397 -18.17 -11.74 -1.03
CA VAL A 397 -17.81 -13.14 -0.81
C VAL A 397 -18.68 -13.66 0.33
N PRO A 398 -19.48 -14.70 0.10
CA PRO A 398 -20.49 -15.14 1.08
C PRO A 398 -19.89 -15.73 2.37
N GLU A 399 -18.64 -16.18 2.34
CA GLU A 399 -17.99 -16.80 3.49
C GLU A 399 -17.25 -15.77 4.35
N LEU A 400 -17.66 -15.61 5.61
CA LEU A 400 -16.97 -14.79 6.60
C LEU A 400 -15.60 -15.38 6.97
N PHE A 401 -15.53 -16.71 7.13
CA PHE A 401 -14.32 -17.48 7.48
C PHE A 401 -14.24 -18.74 6.61
N GLY A 402 -13.03 -19.24 6.32
CA GLY A 402 -12.82 -20.50 5.59
C GLY A 402 -12.08 -20.37 4.25
N GLN A 403 -12.00 -21.46 3.47
CA GLN A 403 -11.40 -21.44 2.13
C GLN A 403 -12.31 -20.69 1.17
N THR A 404 -11.81 -19.61 0.60
CA THR A 404 -12.58 -18.69 -0.22
C THR A 404 -12.27 -18.90 -1.70
N TYR A 405 -13.28 -19.22 -2.49
CA TYR A 405 -13.24 -18.90 -3.91
C TYR A 405 -13.50 -17.41 -4.05
N VAL A 406 -12.56 -16.66 -4.62
CA VAL A 406 -12.64 -15.19 -4.77
C VAL A 406 -13.85 -14.80 -5.61
N THR A 407 -14.28 -15.65 -6.53
CA THR A 407 -15.55 -15.55 -7.27
C THR A 407 -16.04 -16.94 -7.65
N SER A 408 -17.30 -17.24 -7.39
CA SER A 408 -17.96 -18.47 -7.88
C SER A 408 -17.99 -18.53 -9.41
N GLU A 409 -17.86 -17.40 -10.11
CA GLU A 409 -18.19 -17.20 -11.52
C GLU A 409 -16.95 -16.94 -12.41
N HIS A 410 -15.74 -17.25 -11.97
CA HIS A 410 -14.49 -17.07 -12.73
C HIS A 410 -14.23 -15.63 -13.26
N VAL A 411 -14.78 -14.60 -12.63
CA VAL A 411 -14.57 -13.19 -12.99
C VAL A 411 -13.10 -12.77 -12.85
N SER A 412 -12.33 -13.47 -12.04
CA SER A 412 -10.89 -13.24 -11.82
C SER A 412 -10.02 -13.24 -13.08
N ILE A 413 -10.50 -13.84 -14.17
CA ILE A 413 -9.79 -13.89 -15.47
C ILE A 413 -9.96 -12.58 -16.24
N ILE A 414 -11.09 -11.91 -16.07
CA ILE A 414 -11.49 -10.71 -16.82
C ILE A 414 -10.74 -9.47 -16.33
N VAL A 415 -10.56 -9.34 -15.00
CA VAL A 415 -9.98 -8.15 -14.37
C VAL A 415 -8.45 -8.17 -14.36
N ASP A 416 -7.84 -6.97 -14.28
CA ASP A 416 -6.38 -6.78 -14.24
C ASP A 416 -5.81 -6.88 -12.83
N GLY A 417 -6.58 -6.46 -11.83
CA GLY A 417 -6.23 -6.52 -10.42
C GLY A 417 -7.26 -7.24 -9.56
N ILE A 418 -6.80 -7.85 -8.46
CA ILE A 418 -7.66 -8.47 -7.44
C ILE A 418 -7.12 -8.12 -6.07
N ILE A 419 -7.92 -7.42 -5.28
CA ILE A 419 -7.67 -7.09 -3.88
C ILE A 419 -8.70 -7.86 -3.06
N LEU A 420 -8.25 -8.57 -2.03
CA LEU A 420 -9.11 -9.33 -1.13
C LEU A 420 -9.11 -8.70 0.27
N MET A 421 -10.30 -8.43 0.78
CA MET A 421 -10.56 -7.95 2.13
C MET A 421 -11.35 -9.00 2.91
N LYS A 422 -10.88 -9.38 4.11
CA LYS A 422 -11.48 -10.48 4.86
C LYS A 422 -11.43 -10.23 6.38
N TYR A 423 -12.35 -10.83 7.10
CA TYR A 423 -12.23 -11.01 8.55
C TYR A 423 -11.37 -12.23 8.84
N VAL A 424 -10.53 -12.12 9.86
CA VAL A 424 -9.71 -13.20 10.39
C VAL A 424 -9.83 -13.22 11.91
N GLU A 425 -9.98 -14.40 12.48
CA GLU A 425 -9.98 -14.58 13.94
C GLU A 425 -8.55 -14.79 14.42
N MET A 426 -8.08 -13.95 15.34
CA MET A 426 -6.79 -14.07 16.00
C MET A 426 -6.93 -13.74 17.49
N GLU A 427 -6.41 -14.63 18.34
CA GLU A 427 -6.42 -14.43 19.80
C GLU A 427 -7.81 -14.11 20.37
N SER A 428 -8.84 -14.76 19.80
CA SER A 428 -10.26 -14.53 20.12
C SER A 428 -10.79 -13.13 19.78
N GLU A 429 -10.09 -12.40 18.92
CA GLU A 429 -10.53 -11.15 18.35
C GLU A 429 -10.73 -11.25 16.83
N ILE A 430 -11.76 -10.58 16.33
CA ILE A 430 -11.99 -10.47 14.89
C ILE A 430 -11.20 -9.27 14.36
N GLN A 431 -10.24 -9.54 13.49
CA GLN A 431 -9.42 -8.53 12.84
C GLN A 431 -9.71 -8.48 11.34
N ARG A 432 -9.35 -7.36 10.70
CA ARG A 432 -9.51 -7.19 9.26
C ARG A 432 -8.17 -7.39 8.55
N ALA A 433 -8.18 -8.21 7.50
CA ALA A 433 -7.04 -8.53 6.67
C ALA A 433 -7.26 -8.08 5.22
N ILE A 434 -6.22 -7.53 4.59
CA ILE A 434 -6.18 -7.16 3.18
C ILE A 434 -4.97 -7.79 2.50
N SER A 435 -5.15 -8.25 1.26
CA SER A 435 -4.08 -8.82 0.44
C SER A 435 -4.32 -8.53 -1.04
N VAL A 436 -3.24 -8.30 -1.78
CA VAL A 436 -3.28 -8.16 -3.24
C VAL A 436 -2.98 -9.52 -3.86
N LEU A 437 -3.98 -10.16 -4.45
CA LEU A 437 -3.83 -11.49 -5.04
C LEU A 437 -3.29 -11.43 -6.47
N LYS A 438 -3.63 -10.37 -7.20
CA LYS A 438 -3.25 -10.17 -8.59
C LYS A 438 -3.18 -8.67 -8.89
N MET A 439 -2.16 -8.24 -9.61
CA MET A 439 -2.10 -6.91 -10.23
C MET A 439 -1.19 -7.00 -11.46
N ARG A 440 -1.76 -6.80 -12.65
CA ARG A 440 -1.00 -6.81 -13.89
C ARG A 440 -0.09 -5.59 -13.99
N GLY A 441 1.13 -5.79 -14.48
CA GLY A 441 2.08 -4.71 -14.71
C GLY A 441 2.78 -4.14 -13.46
N CYS A 442 2.73 -4.86 -12.29
CA CYS A 442 3.53 -4.49 -11.11
C CYS A 442 3.94 -5.70 -10.28
N ASN A 443 5.03 -5.52 -9.55
CA ASN A 443 5.48 -6.49 -8.53
C ASN A 443 4.90 -6.11 -7.17
N HIS A 444 3.56 -6.23 -7.03
CA HIS A 444 2.83 -5.90 -5.82
C HIS A 444 3.29 -6.70 -4.60
N ASP A 445 3.10 -6.16 -3.40
CA ASP A 445 3.31 -6.89 -2.15
C ASP A 445 2.31 -8.06 -2.03
N LYS A 446 2.84 -9.26 -1.87
CA LYS A 446 2.06 -10.52 -1.72
C LYS A 446 1.71 -10.82 -0.27
N GLY A 447 2.03 -9.90 0.65
CA GLY A 447 1.75 -10.03 2.07
C GLY A 447 0.27 -9.92 2.41
N ILE A 448 -0.09 -10.47 3.57
CA ILE A 448 -1.40 -10.26 4.18
C ILE A 448 -1.21 -9.20 5.25
N HIS A 449 -1.88 -8.06 5.10
CA HIS A 449 -1.75 -6.93 5.99
C HIS A 449 -3.00 -6.75 6.84
N ARG A 450 -2.81 -6.31 8.09
CA ARG A 450 -3.89 -5.85 8.95
C ARG A 450 -4.34 -4.47 8.50
N TYR A 451 -5.63 -4.17 8.58
CA TYR A 451 -6.13 -2.82 8.38
C TYR A 451 -7.22 -2.46 9.39
N THR A 452 -7.37 -1.18 9.63
CA THR A 452 -8.41 -0.60 10.47
C THR A 452 -9.23 0.40 9.67
N ILE A 453 -10.47 0.62 10.08
CA ILE A 453 -11.33 1.67 9.54
C ILE A 453 -11.62 2.62 10.71
N ASP A 454 -11.26 3.87 10.56
CA ASP A 454 -11.50 4.94 11.54
C ASP A 454 -12.08 6.18 10.84
N ASN A 455 -12.18 7.30 11.53
CA ASN A 455 -12.76 8.54 10.99
C ASN A 455 -12.01 9.11 9.77
N ASN A 456 -10.80 8.64 9.49
CA ASN A 456 -10.01 9.00 8.30
C ASN A 456 -10.13 7.94 7.19
N GLY A 457 -10.98 6.92 7.39
CA GLY A 457 -11.19 5.82 6.46
C GLY A 457 -10.30 4.61 6.72
N ILE A 458 -9.88 3.93 5.65
CA ILE A 458 -9.09 2.70 5.70
C ILE A 458 -7.61 3.03 5.93
N ASN A 459 -7.01 2.41 6.95
CA ASN A 459 -5.60 2.52 7.30
C ASN A 459 -4.94 1.14 7.28
N ILE A 460 -3.96 0.94 6.40
CA ILE A 460 -3.18 -0.29 6.33
C ILE A 460 -2.18 -0.30 7.50
N ARG A 461 -2.10 -1.44 8.18
CA ARG A 461 -1.21 -1.70 9.32
C ARG A 461 -0.13 -2.70 8.93
N ALA A 462 0.66 -3.12 9.92
CA ALA A 462 1.70 -4.12 9.72
C ALA A 462 1.16 -5.44 9.14
N ARG A 463 2.06 -6.18 8.50
CA ARG A 463 1.79 -7.52 7.97
C ARG A 463 1.51 -8.49 9.11
N PHE A 464 0.66 -9.50 8.87
CA PHE A 464 0.51 -10.62 9.80
C PHE A 464 1.79 -11.46 9.80
N GLU A 465 2.52 -11.42 10.92
CA GLU A 465 3.78 -12.14 11.09
C GLU A 465 3.57 -13.38 11.98
N GLY A 466 4.37 -14.42 11.73
CA GLY A 466 4.33 -15.63 12.53
C GLY A 466 3.02 -16.43 12.48
N THR A 467 2.17 -16.15 11.49
CA THR A 467 0.91 -16.87 11.29
C THR A 467 0.80 -17.44 9.89
N SER A 468 0.36 -18.68 9.78
CA SER A 468 -0.01 -19.34 8.53
C SER A 468 -1.51 -19.63 8.53
N GLY A 469 -2.12 -19.78 7.34
CA GLY A 469 -3.55 -20.07 7.25
C GLY A 469 -4.48 -18.88 7.53
N VAL A 470 -3.96 -17.65 7.66
CA VAL A 470 -4.74 -16.42 7.92
C VAL A 470 -5.90 -16.28 6.94
N MET A 471 -5.68 -16.55 5.65
CA MET A 471 -6.73 -16.48 4.63
C MET A 471 -7.68 -17.69 4.66
N GLY A 472 -7.29 -18.78 5.29
CA GLY A 472 -8.14 -19.97 5.44
C GLY A 472 -9.11 -19.91 6.62
N GLY A 473 -9.11 -18.83 7.41
CA GLY A 473 -9.98 -18.65 8.57
C GLY A 473 -9.59 -19.45 9.81
N SER A 474 -8.48 -20.18 9.76
CA SER A 474 -7.90 -20.91 10.91
C SER A 474 -6.41 -20.58 10.97
N PRO A 475 -6.04 -19.40 11.47
CA PRO A 475 -4.66 -19.01 11.59
C PRO A 475 -3.93 -19.93 12.57
N ILE A 476 -2.84 -20.54 12.09
CA ILE A 476 -1.93 -21.33 12.90
C ILE A 476 -0.71 -20.45 13.18
N GLN A 477 -0.41 -20.17 14.44
CA GLN A 477 0.80 -19.47 14.83
C GLN A 477 2.02 -20.37 14.51
N THR A 478 2.86 -19.93 13.59
CA THR A 478 4.15 -20.57 13.34
C THR A 478 5.21 -19.90 14.21
N PRO A 479 6.05 -20.66 14.94
CA PRO A 479 7.10 -20.08 15.75
C PRO A 479 8.02 -19.17 14.91
N VAL A 480 8.18 -17.93 15.32
CA VAL A 480 9.10 -16.97 14.73
C VAL A 480 10.46 -17.12 15.42
N THR A 481 11.50 -17.45 14.69
CA THR A 481 12.87 -17.43 15.23
C THR A 481 13.44 -16.03 15.07
N LEU A 482 13.78 -15.37 16.19
CA LEU A 482 14.50 -14.10 16.21
C LEU A 482 16.00 -14.36 16.43
N SER A 483 16.80 -14.05 15.43
CA SER A 483 18.25 -14.06 15.54
C SER A 483 18.72 -12.73 16.15
N VAL A 484 19.21 -12.79 17.39
CA VAL A 484 19.59 -11.62 18.17
C VAL A 484 21.01 -11.79 18.72
N ARG A 485 21.77 -10.71 18.90
CA ARG A 485 22.93 -10.70 19.76
C ARG A 485 22.49 -10.30 21.17
N SER A 486 22.76 -11.17 22.12
CA SER A 486 22.73 -10.79 23.51
C SER A 486 24.11 -10.26 23.94
N PHE A 487 24.13 -9.21 24.74
CA PHE A 487 25.36 -8.72 25.36
C PHE A 487 25.62 -9.50 26.64
N THR A 488 25.94 -10.80 26.50
CA THR A 488 25.97 -11.78 27.59
C THR A 488 27.34 -12.11 28.08
N GLU A 489 28.33 -11.35 27.68
CA GLU A 489 29.72 -11.55 28.10
C GLU A 489 29.90 -11.58 29.63
N TYR A 490 28.86 -11.20 30.38
CA TYR A 490 28.90 -11.04 31.83
C TYR A 490 28.01 -12.02 32.64
N ASP A 491 26.90 -12.48 32.09
CA ASP A 491 25.98 -13.45 32.75
C ASP A 491 25.11 -14.18 31.71
N GLU A 492 25.61 -15.31 31.24
CA GLU A 492 24.90 -16.17 30.30
C GLU A 492 23.59 -16.71 30.89
N ALA A 493 23.55 -16.99 32.21
CA ALA A 493 22.35 -17.49 32.86
C ALA A 493 21.23 -16.44 32.88
N LEU A 494 21.56 -15.18 33.21
CA LEU A 494 20.60 -14.08 33.16
C LEU A 494 20.06 -13.89 31.75
N ASN A 495 20.94 -13.97 30.75
CA ASN A 495 20.51 -13.79 29.39
C ASN A 495 19.52 -14.87 28.94
N ASN A 496 19.79 -16.13 29.25
CA ASN A 496 18.88 -17.22 28.93
C ASN A 496 17.52 -17.05 29.66
N GLU A 497 17.54 -16.60 30.91
CA GLU A 497 16.34 -16.28 31.69
C GLU A 497 15.52 -15.13 31.04
N LEU A 498 16.18 -14.08 30.58
CA LEU A 498 15.52 -12.99 29.86
C LEU A 498 14.92 -13.45 28.52
N MET A 499 15.62 -14.32 27.77
CA MET A 499 15.12 -14.91 26.54
C MET A 499 13.90 -15.81 26.80
N GLU A 500 13.91 -16.60 27.84
CA GLU A 500 12.76 -17.42 28.24
C GLU A 500 11.57 -16.55 28.67
N ARG A 501 11.81 -15.51 29.46
CA ARG A 501 10.75 -14.57 29.88
C ARG A 501 10.17 -13.82 28.70
N PHE A 502 10.99 -13.43 27.73
CA PHE A 502 10.49 -12.86 26.48
C PHE A 502 9.61 -13.87 25.71
N SER A 503 10.02 -15.13 25.60
CA SER A 503 9.23 -16.19 24.97
C SER A 503 7.93 -16.50 25.72
N GLN A 504 7.88 -16.31 27.05
CA GLN A 504 6.63 -16.43 27.83
C GLN A 504 5.67 -15.26 27.54
N LEU A 505 6.19 -14.04 27.35
CA LEU A 505 5.40 -12.87 26.97
C LEU A 505 4.92 -12.96 25.51
N TYR A 506 5.71 -13.57 24.64
CA TYR A 506 5.44 -13.75 23.22
C TYR A 506 5.61 -15.21 22.82
N PRO A 507 4.66 -16.11 23.14
CA PRO A 507 4.83 -17.57 22.99
C PRO A 507 5.15 -18.07 21.58
N HIS A 508 4.80 -17.27 20.58
CA HIS A 508 5.08 -17.57 19.17
C HIS A 508 6.47 -17.11 18.72
N VAL A 509 7.25 -16.43 19.58
CA VAL A 509 8.57 -15.90 19.25
C VAL A 509 9.64 -16.61 20.03
N LYS A 510 10.61 -17.20 19.34
CA LYS A 510 11.78 -17.84 19.93
C LYS A 510 13.05 -17.03 19.63
N PRO A 511 13.57 -16.25 20.58
CA PRO A 511 14.86 -15.58 20.39
C PRO A 511 15.98 -16.63 20.45
N VAL A 512 16.95 -16.48 19.52
CA VAL A 512 18.13 -17.33 19.44
C VAL A 512 19.36 -16.42 19.44
N SER A 513 20.26 -16.65 20.39
CA SER A 513 21.51 -15.90 20.47
C SER A 513 22.44 -16.24 19.32
N LEU A 514 22.91 -15.22 18.62
CA LEU A 514 23.92 -15.36 17.57
C LEU A 514 25.32 -15.25 18.17
N THR A 515 26.19 -16.16 17.79
CA THR A 515 27.62 -16.01 18.05
C THR A 515 28.18 -14.96 17.11
N ILE A 516 28.56 -13.82 17.66
CA ILE A 516 29.18 -12.71 16.92
C ILE A 516 30.56 -12.48 17.52
N PRO A 517 31.57 -12.04 16.73
CA PRO A 517 32.91 -11.74 17.23
C PRO A 517 32.90 -10.80 18.45
N TYR A 518 33.88 -10.95 19.32
CA TYR A 518 34.02 -10.06 20.49
C TYR A 518 34.50 -8.67 20.09
N ASN A 519 35.41 -8.59 19.11
CA ASN A 519 36.00 -7.34 18.65
C ASN A 519 34.91 -6.47 17.94
N PRO A 520 34.69 -5.22 18.37
CA PRO A 520 33.69 -4.35 17.74
C PRO A 520 33.94 -4.06 16.25
N ASP A 521 35.19 -4.09 15.77
CA ASP A 521 35.51 -3.89 14.36
C ASP A 521 35.06 -5.07 13.50
N ASP A 522 35.25 -6.31 13.99
CA ASP A 522 34.76 -7.52 13.33
C ASP A 522 33.23 -7.61 13.33
N VAL A 523 32.60 -7.14 14.41
CA VAL A 523 31.14 -7.01 14.48
C VAL A 523 30.63 -6.03 13.43
N ARG A 524 31.31 -4.89 13.27
CA ARG A 524 30.99 -3.87 12.26
C ARG A 524 30.94 -4.49 10.86
N GLU A 525 31.99 -5.20 10.46
CA GLU A 525 32.07 -5.83 9.13
C GLU A 525 30.97 -6.89 8.95
N THR A 526 30.71 -7.71 9.97
CA THR A 526 29.66 -8.74 9.93
C THR A 526 28.26 -8.13 9.78
N VAL A 527 27.94 -7.10 10.57
CA VAL A 527 26.64 -6.42 10.55
C VAL A 527 26.46 -5.66 9.25
N ARG A 528 27.48 -4.92 8.81
CA ARG A 528 27.46 -4.18 7.55
C ARG A 528 27.21 -5.09 6.37
N GLY A 529 27.93 -6.21 6.25
CA GLY A 529 27.73 -7.18 5.19
C GLY A 529 26.31 -7.77 5.19
N ALA A 530 25.74 -8.07 6.37
CA ALA A 530 24.37 -8.55 6.50
C ALA A 530 23.33 -7.49 6.07
N LEU A 531 23.56 -6.22 6.40
CA LEU A 531 22.68 -5.11 6.02
C LEU A 531 22.72 -4.81 4.53
N GLU A 532 23.92 -4.76 3.93
CA GLU A 532 24.11 -4.53 2.49
C GLU A 532 23.47 -5.65 1.66
N ALA A 533 23.62 -6.90 2.08
CA ALA A 533 23.01 -8.06 1.45
C ALA A 533 21.48 -8.17 1.70
N SER A 534 20.90 -7.29 2.51
CA SER A 534 19.50 -7.43 2.98
C SER A 534 19.22 -8.85 3.53
N SER A 535 20.18 -9.39 4.27
CA SER A 535 20.15 -10.76 4.78
C SER A 535 19.03 -10.94 5.80
N THR A 536 18.32 -12.06 5.70
CA THR A 536 17.30 -12.46 6.68
C THR A 536 17.88 -13.17 7.91
N SER A 537 19.19 -13.33 7.98
CA SER A 537 19.89 -14.03 9.07
C SER A 537 19.95 -13.21 10.37
N LEU A 538 19.78 -11.90 10.28
CA LEU A 538 19.85 -10.97 11.41
C LEU A 538 18.47 -10.33 11.63
N SER A 539 17.85 -10.63 12.76
CA SER A 539 16.53 -10.05 13.11
C SER A 539 16.67 -8.73 13.87
N VAL A 540 17.68 -8.63 14.75
CA VAL A 540 18.04 -7.43 15.52
C VAL A 540 19.54 -7.18 15.36
N ALA A 541 19.90 -6.03 14.79
CA ALA A 541 21.28 -5.65 14.56
C ALA A 541 21.87 -4.99 15.82
N PRO A 542 22.99 -5.52 16.36
CA PRO A 542 23.78 -4.84 17.38
C PRO A 542 24.62 -3.76 16.72
N LEU A 543 24.49 -2.52 17.16
CA LEU A 543 25.10 -1.34 16.55
C LEU A 543 25.95 -0.62 17.60
N CYS A 544 27.28 -0.60 17.43
CA CYS A 544 28.14 0.15 18.34
C CYS A 544 28.09 1.64 18.04
N LEU A 545 28.10 2.44 19.08
CA LEU A 545 27.91 3.89 19.04
C LEU A 545 28.85 4.60 18.04
N TYR A 546 30.12 4.20 17.95
CA TYR A 546 31.10 4.93 17.17
C TYR A 546 30.96 4.77 15.64
N TRP A 547 30.29 3.70 15.16
CA TRP A 547 30.00 3.50 13.75
C TRP A 547 28.49 3.55 13.42
N LEU A 548 27.67 3.87 14.41
CA LEU A 548 26.23 3.97 14.24
C LEU A 548 25.79 4.98 13.16
N PRO A 549 26.39 6.18 13.05
CA PRO A 549 26.02 7.13 11.99
C PRO A 549 26.19 6.54 10.59
N GLU A 550 27.30 5.82 10.33
CA GLU A 550 27.58 5.20 9.04
C GLU A 550 26.48 4.18 8.66
N VAL A 551 26.01 3.41 9.63
CA VAL A 551 24.97 2.39 9.38
C VAL A 551 23.59 3.04 9.14
N ILE A 552 23.28 4.13 9.80
CA ILE A 552 22.06 4.88 9.55
C ILE A 552 22.07 5.46 8.13
N GLU A 553 23.22 5.98 7.67
CA GLU A 553 23.39 6.52 6.31
C GLU A 553 23.23 5.46 5.21
N LEU A 554 23.54 4.18 5.49
CA LEU A 554 23.29 3.08 4.55
C LEU A 554 21.79 2.93 4.19
N GLY A 555 20.88 3.47 5.00
CA GLY A 555 19.43 3.40 4.76
C GLY A 555 18.87 1.96 4.79
N ARG A 556 19.52 1.05 5.54
CA ARG A 556 19.14 -0.36 5.64
C ARG A 556 18.55 -0.75 6.99
N LEU A 557 18.12 0.23 7.77
CA LEU A 557 17.38 0.03 9.02
C LEU A 557 15.93 0.47 8.86
N LEU A 558 15.04 -0.10 9.66
CA LEU A 558 13.65 0.34 9.81
C LEU A 558 13.54 1.36 10.95
N PRO A 559 12.70 2.38 10.83
CA PRO A 559 12.50 3.36 11.90
C PRO A 559 11.76 2.74 13.08
N LEU A 560 12.17 3.13 14.30
CA LEU A 560 11.62 2.61 15.56
C LEU A 560 10.51 3.49 16.16
N ASP A 561 10.16 4.62 15.56
CA ASP A 561 9.18 5.59 16.09
C ASP A 561 7.80 4.98 16.35
N ASN A 562 7.40 3.99 15.54
CA ASN A 562 6.13 3.28 15.69
C ASN A 562 6.22 2.08 16.65
N VAL A 563 7.43 1.71 17.07
CA VAL A 563 7.69 0.52 17.90
C VAL A 563 7.89 0.91 19.37
N ILE A 564 8.69 1.96 19.60
CA ILE A 564 9.02 2.42 20.95
C ILE A 564 8.34 3.77 21.20
N PRO A 565 7.38 3.82 22.13
CA PRO A 565 6.69 5.07 22.46
C PRO A 565 7.66 6.18 22.92
N PRO A 566 7.41 7.45 22.58
CA PRO A 566 8.27 8.57 23.00
C PRO A 566 8.49 8.69 24.52
N ARG A 567 7.54 8.22 25.32
CA ARG A 567 7.68 8.19 26.79
C ARG A 567 8.76 7.21 27.27
N GLU A 568 8.98 6.13 26.54
CA GLU A 568 9.98 5.11 26.86
C GLU A 568 11.37 5.53 26.37
N THR A 569 11.46 6.10 25.15
CA THR A 569 12.73 6.61 24.61
C THR A 569 13.33 7.74 25.43
N LYS A 570 12.49 8.62 26.03
CA LYS A 570 12.93 9.74 26.88
C LYS A 570 13.56 9.29 28.22
N LEU A 571 13.46 8.03 28.58
CA LEU A 571 14.09 7.50 29.79
C LEU A 571 15.61 7.37 29.65
N HIS A 572 16.13 7.24 28.42
CA HIS A 572 17.54 6.99 28.16
C HIS A 572 18.40 8.26 28.21
N LEU A 573 19.71 8.05 28.39
CA LEU A 573 20.70 9.13 28.29
C LEU A 573 20.55 9.90 26.97
N PRO A 574 20.42 11.25 27.00
CA PRO A 574 20.15 12.02 25.78
C PRO A 574 21.18 11.78 24.67
N ASP A 575 22.47 11.77 25.03
CA ASP A 575 23.55 11.61 24.05
C ASP A 575 23.51 10.25 23.33
N LEU A 576 23.14 9.18 24.04
CA LEU A 576 22.97 7.86 23.41
C LEU A 576 21.70 7.81 22.56
N LEU A 577 20.61 8.41 23.03
CA LEU A 577 19.36 8.46 22.29
C LEU A 577 19.51 9.27 21.00
N ASP A 578 20.17 10.41 21.08
CA ASP A 578 20.34 11.31 19.92
C ASP A 578 21.26 10.69 18.86
N ALA A 579 22.27 9.94 19.27
CA ALA A 579 23.10 9.19 18.35
C ALA A 579 22.33 8.15 17.49
N GLY A 580 21.22 7.62 18.02
CA GLY A 580 20.33 6.72 17.30
C GLY A 580 19.32 7.39 16.37
N LYS A 581 19.33 8.75 16.32
CA LYS A 581 18.40 9.53 15.51
C LYS A 581 19.07 10.14 14.28
N ALA A 582 18.32 10.17 13.18
CA ALA A 582 18.68 10.94 12.00
C ALA A 582 17.39 11.45 11.32
N ASN A 583 17.41 12.66 10.78
CA ASN A 583 16.27 13.30 10.10
C ASN A 583 14.98 13.30 10.96
N GLY A 584 15.13 13.51 12.27
CA GLY A 584 14.02 13.58 13.22
C GLY A 584 13.36 12.21 13.55
N ARG A 585 13.92 11.09 13.09
CA ARG A 585 13.43 9.72 13.33
C ARG A 585 14.43 8.90 14.14
N LEU A 586 13.92 7.97 14.94
CA LEU A 586 14.72 7.00 15.69
C LEU A 586 14.98 5.74 14.84
N TRP A 587 16.26 5.40 14.58
CA TRP A 587 16.68 4.25 13.81
C TRP A 587 17.29 3.15 14.67
N ALA A 588 17.84 3.51 15.84
CA ALA A 588 18.43 2.57 16.77
C ALA A 588 18.16 2.99 18.23
N ALA A 589 17.85 2.00 19.06
CA ALA A 589 17.54 2.20 20.48
C ALA A 589 18.75 1.90 21.38
N PRO A 590 19.08 2.75 22.38
CA PRO A 590 20.20 2.51 23.29
C PRO A 590 20.01 1.22 24.11
N ALA A 591 20.96 0.29 24.05
CA ALA A 591 20.92 -1.00 24.74
C ALA A 591 21.82 -1.06 25.97
N MET A 592 22.99 -0.42 25.88
CA MET A 592 23.94 -0.30 27.00
C MET A 592 24.85 0.91 26.83
N ALA A 593 25.31 1.48 27.96
CA ALA A 593 26.32 2.55 28.02
C ALA A 593 27.69 1.95 28.31
N LEU A 594 28.75 2.65 27.85
CA LEU A 594 30.13 2.32 28.14
C LEU A 594 30.94 3.59 28.36
N CYS A 595 31.94 3.51 29.23
CA CYS A 595 33.04 4.49 29.33
C CYS A 595 34.32 3.80 29.75
N GLY A 596 35.46 4.38 29.44
CA GLY A 596 36.75 3.89 29.93
C GLY A 596 37.02 4.33 31.37
N VAL A 597 37.62 3.46 32.17
CA VAL A 597 38.00 3.72 33.54
C VAL A 597 39.38 3.15 33.83
N MET A 598 39.97 3.54 34.95
CA MET A 598 41.10 2.84 35.52
C MET A 598 40.61 1.92 36.63
N LEU A 599 40.89 0.62 36.48
CA LEU A 599 40.73 -0.38 37.53
C LEU A 599 42.03 -0.52 38.28
N TYR A 600 41.95 -0.74 39.57
CA TYR A 600 43.14 -0.86 40.41
C TYR A 600 42.99 -1.86 41.55
N ARG A 601 44.14 -2.42 41.94
CA ARG A 601 44.24 -3.30 43.13
C ARG A 601 44.20 -2.47 44.41
N LYS A 602 42.98 -2.35 44.98
CA LYS A 602 42.73 -1.61 46.20
C LYS A 602 43.50 -2.16 47.39
N ASP A 603 43.60 -3.47 47.51
CA ASP A 603 44.35 -4.16 48.53
C ASP A 603 45.82 -3.82 48.52
N LEU A 604 46.47 -3.83 47.33
CA LEU A 604 47.86 -3.48 47.22
C LEU A 604 48.14 -1.99 47.52
N LEU A 605 47.26 -1.09 47.07
CA LEU A 605 47.41 0.34 47.40
C LEU A 605 47.35 0.56 48.93
N GLU A 606 46.41 -0.08 49.61
CA GLU A 606 46.24 0.02 51.04
C GLU A 606 47.46 -0.59 51.76
N GLU A 607 47.99 -1.75 51.31
CA GLU A 607 49.18 -2.39 51.89
C GLU A 607 50.44 -1.55 51.79
N TYR A 608 50.62 -0.84 50.69
CA TYR A 608 51.76 0.02 50.45
C TYR A 608 51.54 1.48 50.94
N GLY A 609 50.42 1.73 51.64
CA GLY A 609 50.14 3.01 52.31
C GLY A 609 49.64 4.15 51.40
N PHE A 610 49.21 3.84 50.19
CA PHE A 610 48.61 4.81 49.31
C PHE A 610 47.15 5.08 49.75
N THR A 611 46.80 6.33 49.96
CA THR A 611 45.47 6.72 50.45
C THR A 611 44.42 6.92 49.36
N HIS A 612 44.85 6.95 48.09
CA HIS A 612 44.00 7.15 46.93
C HIS A 612 44.61 6.52 45.68
N PRO A 613 43.80 6.11 44.70
CA PRO A 613 44.34 5.72 43.37
C PRO A 613 45.01 6.88 42.67
N PRO A 614 45.91 6.59 41.72
CA PRO A 614 46.68 7.60 41.02
C PRO A 614 45.76 8.54 40.22
N ARG A 615 45.98 9.84 40.31
CA ARG A 615 45.27 10.89 39.61
C ARG A 615 46.02 11.46 38.41
N THR A 616 47.33 11.25 38.42
CA THR A 616 48.24 11.69 37.35
C THR A 616 49.10 10.54 36.85
N TRP A 617 49.71 10.71 35.68
CA TRP A 617 50.63 9.70 35.11
C TRP A 617 51.83 9.44 36.03
N ASP A 618 52.36 10.50 36.64
CA ASP A 618 53.52 10.37 37.56
C ASP A 618 53.14 9.56 38.81
N GLU A 619 51.96 9.84 39.40
CA GLU A 619 51.44 9.09 40.55
C GLU A 619 51.26 7.58 40.17
N LEU A 620 50.77 7.30 38.95
CA LEU A 620 50.60 5.91 38.51
C LEU A 620 51.94 5.18 38.42
N ILE A 621 52.93 5.87 37.82
CA ILE A 621 54.29 5.28 37.68
C ILE A 621 54.89 5.06 39.09
N GLU A 622 54.85 6.05 39.96
CA GLU A 622 55.37 5.95 41.32
C GLU A 622 54.72 4.82 42.13
N GLN A 623 53.38 4.77 42.13
CA GLN A 623 52.64 3.75 42.86
C GLN A 623 52.92 2.36 42.32
N ALA A 624 52.89 2.17 40.95
CA ALA A 624 53.17 0.89 40.33
C ALA A 624 54.62 0.40 40.67
N GLN A 625 55.62 1.28 40.52
CA GLN A 625 57.01 0.92 40.79
C GLN A 625 57.25 0.58 42.26
N THR A 626 56.60 1.30 43.15
CA THR A 626 56.71 1.03 44.62
C THR A 626 56.12 -0.34 44.95
N ILE A 627 54.98 -0.66 44.42
CA ILE A 627 54.33 -1.98 44.68
C ILE A 627 55.15 -3.10 44.04
N LEU A 628 55.59 -2.97 42.79
CA LEU A 628 56.42 -4.00 42.11
C LEU A 628 57.71 -4.29 42.84
N LYS A 629 58.40 -3.22 43.36
CA LYS A 629 59.60 -3.38 44.18
C LYS A 629 59.35 -4.08 45.50
N GLY A 630 58.18 -3.88 46.09
CA GLY A 630 57.79 -4.51 47.35
C GLY A 630 57.42 -5.96 47.23
N GLU A 631 56.57 -6.26 46.27
CA GLU A 631 56.02 -7.59 45.99
C GLU A 631 57.11 -8.59 45.49
N LYS A 632 58.01 -8.12 44.66
CA LYS A 632 59.06 -8.93 44.04
C LYS A 632 58.54 -10.16 43.28
N ASP A 633 57.29 -10.10 42.84
CA ASP A 633 56.70 -11.14 42.01
C ASP A 633 57.01 -10.83 40.54
N PRO A 634 57.77 -11.69 39.81
CA PRO A 634 58.09 -11.46 38.41
C PRO A 634 56.90 -11.56 37.46
N ASN A 635 55.77 -12.08 37.92
CA ASN A 635 54.53 -12.20 37.15
C ASN A 635 53.58 -11.04 37.39
N LEU A 636 53.85 -10.16 38.34
CA LEU A 636 53.04 -9.00 38.63
C LEU A 636 53.33 -7.89 37.64
N ILE A 637 52.30 -7.35 37.00
CA ILE A 637 52.35 -6.31 35.96
C ILE A 637 51.94 -4.99 36.54
N GLY A 638 52.68 -3.91 36.29
CA GLY A 638 52.42 -2.59 36.84
C GLY A 638 51.13 -1.97 36.25
N CYS A 639 51.04 -1.89 34.92
CA CYS A 639 49.92 -1.28 34.23
C CYS A 639 49.67 -1.98 32.88
N GLN A 640 48.41 -2.20 32.58
CA GLN A 640 48.02 -2.67 31.25
C GLN A 640 46.90 -1.78 30.68
N PHE A 641 46.86 -1.69 29.34
CA PHE A 641 45.86 -0.98 28.58
C PHE A 641 45.69 -1.64 27.21
N PRO A 642 44.56 -1.45 26.51
CA PRO A 642 44.36 -1.93 25.13
C PRO A 642 45.41 -1.34 24.18
N ALA A 643 46.35 -2.19 23.69
CA ALA A 643 47.48 -1.80 22.80
C ALA A 643 47.51 -2.58 21.49
N TYR A 644 46.66 -3.60 21.33
CA TYR A 644 46.50 -4.38 20.12
C TYR A 644 45.83 -3.57 19.01
N HIS A 645 45.99 -3.97 17.76
CA HIS A 645 45.45 -3.30 16.57
C HIS A 645 43.95 -3.49 16.45
N TYR A 646 43.18 -2.70 17.21
CA TYR A 646 41.67 -2.62 17.21
C TYR A 646 41.23 -1.32 17.88
N GLU A 647 39.94 -1.05 17.89
CA GLU A 647 39.34 0.17 18.47
C GLU A 647 39.83 0.47 19.90
N GLY A 648 40.21 -0.55 20.68
CA GLY A 648 40.75 -0.37 22.03
C GLY A 648 42.03 0.48 22.08
N LEU A 649 42.93 0.32 21.09
CA LEU A 649 44.12 1.14 20.98
C LEU A 649 43.76 2.60 20.73
N THR A 650 42.82 2.86 19.83
CA THR A 650 42.30 4.21 19.56
C THR A 650 41.75 4.87 20.83
N THR A 651 40.93 4.12 21.58
CA THR A 651 40.34 4.66 22.82
C THR A 651 41.40 4.91 23.90
N SER A 652 42.43 4.03 24.02
CA SER A 652 43.55 4.24 24.94
C SER A 652 44.30 5.52 24.61
N PHE A 653 44.60 5.75 23.32
CA PHE A 653 45.29 6.98 22.89
C PHE A 653 44.42 8.21 23.13
N LEU A 654 43.16 8.21 22.74
CA LEU A 654 42.26 9.35 22.89
C LEU A 654 42.07 9.73 24.35
N GLN A 655 41.93 8.76 25.26
CA GLN A 655 41.83 9.06 26.69
C GLN A 655 43.10 9.75 27.25
N ASN A 656 44.29 9.26 26.86
CA ASN A 656 45.57 9.89 27.21
C ASN A 656 45.69 11.29 26.62
N LEU A 657 45.36 11.45 25.33
CA LEU A 657 45.38 12.72 24.63
C LEU A 657 44.49 13.76 25.32
N TRP A 658 43.23 13.42 25.53
CA TRP A 658 42.24 14.34 26.11
C TRP A 658 42.55 14.66 27.60
N SER A 659 42.95 13.63 28.37
CA SER A 659 43.32 13.83 29.77
C SER A 659 44.71 14.56 29.92
N ASN A 660 45.40 14.78 28.83
CA ASN A 660 46.56 15.63 28.71
C ASN A 660 46.25 17.01 28.07
N GLY A 661 44.97 17.39 27.95
CA GLY A 661 44.51 18.65 27.38
C GLY A 661 44.69 18.76 25.85
N GLY A 662 44.91 17.66 25.12
CA GLY A 662 45.01 17.65 23.67
C GLY A 662 43.65 17.38 22.99
N GLU A 663 43.61 17.66 21.70
CA GLU A 663 42.43 17.40 20.84
C GLU A 663 42.81 16.57 19.61
N LEU A 664 41.92 15.74 19.12
CA LEU A 664 42.10 15.04 17.86
C LEU A 664 41.88 15.99 16.68
N LEU A 665 40.83 16.75 16.72
CA LEU A 665 40.45 17.75 15.72
C LEU A 665 40.18 19.11 16.39
N VAL A 666 40.64 20.20 15.78
CA VAL A 666 40.32 21.59 16.12
C VAL A 666 39.83 22.27 14.85
N ASP A 667 38.65 22.89 14.90
CA ASP A 667 38.00 23.55 13.75
C ASP A 667 37.92 22.61 12.50
N GLY A 668 37.70 21.32 12.76
CA GLY A 668 37.58 20.30 11.72
C GLY A 668 38.89 19.94 11.02
N GLN A 669 40.06 20.29 11.60
CA GLN A 669 41.41 19.96 11.15
C GLN A 669 42.12 19.09 12.17
N PRO A 670 43.00 18.15 11.76
CA PRO A 670 43.78 17.35 12.70
C PRO A 670 44.66 18.23 13.60
N ALA A 671 44.65 17.96 14.90
CA ALA A 671 45.41 18.68 15.90
C ALA A 671 46.46 17.79 16.63
N LEU A 672 47.08 16.88 15.86
CA LEU A 672 47.97 15.84 16.42
C LEU A 672 49.43 16.24 16.48
N GLN A 673 49.85 17.30 15.79
CA GLN A 673 51.25 17.81 15.84
C GLN A 673 51.42 18.83 16.98
N THR A 674 51.00 18.45 18.19
CA THR A 674 51.08 19.30 19.39
C THR A 674 51.87 18.60 20.49
N GLU A 675 52.38 19.39 21.45
CA GLU A 675 53.05 18.84 22.62
C GLU A 675 52.17 17.90 23.43
N ASN A 676 50.87 18.15 23.51
CA ASN A 676 49.89 17.32 24.21
C ASN A 676 49.80 15.94 23.59
N SER A 677 49.74 15.87 22.25
CA SER A 677 49.63 14.61 21.50
C SER A 677 50.94 13.81 21.60
N LEU A 678 52.05 14.49 21.47
CA LEU A 678 53.34 13.87 21.55
C LEU A 678 53.64 13.26 22.92
N GLN A 679 53.34 14.02 23.98
CA GLN A 679 53.49 13.53 25.38
C GLN A 679 52.55 12.34 25.65
N ALA A 680 51.29 12.37 25.16
CA ALA A 680 50.37 11.25 25.33
C ALA A 680 50.89 9.98 24.70
N LEU A 681 51.42 10.03 23.47
CA LEU A 681 51.95 8.88 22.77
C LEU A 681 53.28 8.39 23.39
N LYS A 682 54.14 9.33 23.77
CA LYS A 682 55.40 9.01 24.51
C LYS A 682 55.12 8.35 25.85
N TYR A 683 54.11 8.81 26.60
CA TYR A 683 53.70 8.18 27.84
C TYR A 683 53.28 6.71 27.61
N MET A 684 52.40 6.44 26.63
CA MET A 684 52.00 5.07 26.34
C MET A 684 53.20 4.18 25.98
N ARG A 685 54.12 4.69 25.17
CA ARG A 685 55.36 3.99 24.78
C ARG A 685 56.28 3.78 25.99
N SER A 686 56.44 4.78 26.87
CA SER A 686 57.33 4.69 28.04
C SER A 686 56.89 3.66 29.06
N MET A 687 55.57 3.37 29.16
CA MET A 687 55.05 2.31 30.03
C MET A 687 55.60 0.93 29.63
N ILE A 688 55.90 0.72 28.35
CA ILE A 688 56.43 -0.54 27.80
C ILE A 688 57.96 -0.57 27.84
N PHE A 689 58.65 0.54 27.47
CA PHE A 689 60.07 0.53 27.20
C PHE A 689 60.93 1.18 28.30
N ASP A 690 60.45 2.26 28.89
CA ASP A 690 61.29 3.05 29.79
C ASP A 690 61.02 2.71 31.28
N HIS A 691 59.74 2.57 31.63
CA HIS A 691 59.31 2.19 33.00
C HIS A 691 59.11 0.70 33.21
N GLU A 692 59.00 -0.07 32.12
CA GLU A 692 58.78 -1.52 32.10
C GLU A 692 57.60 -1.94 32.96
N LEU A 693 56.55 -1.09 33.04
CA LEU A 693 55.29 -1.34 33.77
C LEU A 693 54.30 -2.18 32.98
N SER A 694 54.45 -2.20 31.67
CA SER A 694 53.58 -2.96 30.74
C SER A 694 54.47 -4.00 29.99
N PRO A 695 54.01 -5.24 29.77
CA PRO A 695 54.78 -6.26 29.09
C PRO A 695 54.90 -5.98 27.60
N ARG A 696 56.03 -6.33 26.99
CA ARG A 696 56.32 -6.10 25.53
C ARG A 696 55.34 -6.81 24.59
N ASN A 697 54.74 -7.92 25.05
CA ASN A 697 53.73 -8.64 24.29
C ASN A 697 52.33 -8.04 24.39
N LEU A 698 52.14 -6.91 25.08
CA LEU A 698 50.86 -6.20 25.18
C LEU A 698 50.28 -5.82 23.80
N THR A 699 51.14 -5.50 22.84
CA THR A 699 50.77 -5.13 21.45
C THR A 699 50.41 -6.34 20.59
N SER A 700 50.78 -7.58 20.98
CA SER A 700 50.48 -8.83 20.27
C SER A 700 49.38 -9.66 20.96
N ALA A 701 48.83 -9.14 22.05
CA ALA A 701 47.76 -9.81 22.83
C ALA A 701 46.55 -10.07 21.95
N ALA A 702 46.30 -11.34 21.64
CA ALA A 702 45.25 -11.74 20.74
C ALA A 702 43.88 -11.24 21.26
N HIS A 703 43.18 -10.47 20.45
CA HIS A 703 41.85 -9.96 20.72
C HIS A 703 41.69 -8.99 21.91
N GLY A 704 42.76 -8.53 22.56
CA GLY A 704 42.71 -7.59 23.69
C GLY A 704 42.13 -8.16 24.97
N LEU A 705 42.02 -9.50 25.10
CA LEU A 705 41.47 -10.17 26.26
C LEU A 705 42.50 -10.51 27.33
N GLU A 706 43.79 -10.60 26.97
CA GLU A 706 44.82 -10.94 27.92
C GLU A 706 44.95 -9.91 29.06
N PRO A 707 44.95 -8.58 28.82
CA PRO A 707 45.03 -7.61 29.91
C PRO A 707 43.87 -7.76 30.91
N GLN A 708 42.66 -8.04 30.40
CA GLN A 708 41.47 -8.32 31.23
C GLN A 708 41.64 -9.60 32.03
N SER A 709 42.10 -10.70 31.39
CA SER A 709 42.33 -11.99 32.01
C SER A 709 43.42 -11.92 33.08
N ASP A 710 44.51 -11.19 32.84
CA ASP A 710 45.61 -10.95 33.79
C ASP A 710 45.11 -10.16 35.00
N PHE A 711 44.26 -9.14 34.82
CA PHE A 711 43.71 -8.40 35.92
C PHE A 711 42.71 -9.24 36.77
N ILE A 712 41.83 -9.99 36.12
CA ILE A 712 40.92 -10.94 36.83
C ILE A 712 41.74 -12.03 37.60
N ALA A 713 42.86 -12.45 37.05
CA ALA A 713 43.77 -13.37 37.70
C ALA A 713 44.65 -12.72 38.81
N GLY A 714 44.45 -11.39 39.06
CA GLY A 714 45.22 -10.67 40.11
C GLY A 714 46.65 -10.33 39.73
N ARG A 715 47.08 -10.50 38.50
CA ARG A 715 48.47 -10.28 38.00
C ARG A 715 48.75 -8.85 37.56
N THR A 716 47.77 -7.95 37.60
CA THR A 716 47.95 -6.57 37.16
C THR A 716 47.55 -5.62 38.28
N ILE A 717 48.36 -4.57 38.56
CA ILE A 717 48.05 -3.54 39.56
C ILE A 717 47.02 -2.55 39.06
N PHE A 718 47.33 -1.97 37.86
CA PHE A 718 46.44 -0.98 37.20
C PHE A 718 46.03 -1.48 35.81
N LEU A 719 44.72 -1.37 35.50
CA LEU A 719 44.21 -1.69 34.18
C LEU A 719 43.31 -0.55 33.67
N ILE A 720 43.72 0.03 32.53
CA ILE A 720 42.85 0.99 31.82
C ILE A 720 41.89 0.19 30.92
N MET A 721 40.62 0.11 31.26
CA MET A 721 39.67 -0.75 30.55
C MET A 721 38.22 -0.35 30.82
N LEU A 722 37.27 -1.19 30.46
CA LEU A 722 35.84 -1.01 30.75
C LEU A 722 35.48 -1.41 32.19
N PRO A 723 34.46 -0.77 32.81
CA PRO A 723 34.03 -1.11 34.18
C PRO A 723 33.59 -2.55 34.40
N SER A 724 33.18 -3.23 33.35
CA SER A 724 32.73 -4.61 33.36
C SER A 724 33.76 -5.59 33.93
N VAL A 725 35.04 -5.30 33.78
CA VAL A 725 36.13 -6.12 34.34
C VAL A 725 36.08 -6.11 35.87
N ALA A 726 35.78 -4.97 36.49
CA ALA A 726 35.58 -4.90 37.95
C ALA A 726 34.40 -5.77 38.39
N GLN A 727 33.33 -5.79 37.62
CA GLN A 727 32.17 -6.62 37.92
C GLN A 727 32.53 -8.12 37.85
N ALA A 728 33.29 -8.55 36.84
CA ALA A 728 33.80 -9.92 36.75
C ALA A 728 34.64 -10.31 37.97
N CYS A 729 35.43 -9.37 38.51
CA CYS A 729 36.20 -9.57 39.74
C CYS A 729 35.31 -9.71 41.00
N GLN A 730 34.09 -9.20 41.02
CA GLN A 730 33.16 -9.28 42.14
C GLN A 730 32.28 -10.55 42.11
N SER A 731 32.37 -11.40 41.09
CA SER A 731 31.58 -12.62 40.95
C SER A 731 31.82 -13.57 42.13
N GLU A 732 30.82 -14.43 42.41
CA GLU A 732 30.90 -15.41 43.45
C GLU A 732 32.03 -16.42 43.15
N GLY A 733 32.91 -16.64 44.15
CA GLY A 733 34.09 -17.50 43.99
C GLY A 733 35.34 -16.81 43.42
N SER A 734 35.27 -15.53 43.01
CA SER A 734 36.45 -14.77 42.57
C SER A 734 37.38 -14.46 43.75
N HIS A 735 38.64 -14.78 43.60
CA HIS A 735 39.67 -14.40 44.57
C HIS A 735 40.01 -12.89 44.59
N MET A 736 39.50 -12.16 43.60
CA MET A 736 39.63 -10.72 43.49
C MET A 736 38.48 -9.96 44.14
N ARG A 737 37.47 -10.66 44.68
CA ARG A 737 36.32 -10.04 45.32
C ARG A 737 36.72 -9.14 46.47
N GLY A 738 36.26 -7.86 46.43
CA GLY A 738 36.56 -6.83 47.43
C GLY A 738 37.93 -6.14 47.27
N LYS A 739 38.80 -6.61 46.36
CA LYS A 739 40.16 -6.12 46.18
C LYS A 739 40.29 -5.10 45.06
N VAL A 740 39.23 -4.87 44.25
CA VAL A 740 39.24 -4.04 43.08
C VAL A 740 38.52 -2.73 43.34
N GLY A 741 39.11 -1.62 42.89
CA GLY A 741 38.47 -0.31 42.86
C GLY A 741 38.43 0.25 41.43
N ILE A 742 37.55 1.24 41.20
CA ILE A 742 37.41 1.97 39.96
C ILE A 742 37.78 3.45 40.24
N ALA A 743 38.55 4.06 39.33
CA ALA A 743 38.94 5.45 39.37
C ALA A 743 38.81 6.09 37.98
N PRO A 744 38.75 7.45 37.89
CA PRO A 744 38.89 8.15 36.63
C PRO A 744 40.26 7.86 35.97
N HIS A 745 40.35 8.04 34.64
CA HIS A 745 41.63 7.94 33.91
C HIS A 745 42.65 8.96 34.44
N PRO A 746 43.92 8.60 34.70
CA PRO A 746 44.93 9.55 35.18
C PRO A 746 45.20 10.68 34.19
N MET A 747 45.43 11.89 34.73
CA MET A 747 45.74 13.09 33.91
C MET A 747 47.23 13.12 33.54
N GLY A 748 47.48 13.62 32.34
CA GLY A 748 48.81 14.00 31.93
C GLY A 748 49.24 15.37 32.50
N PRO A 749 50.52 15.77 32.39
CA PRO A 749 51.07 16.94 32.98
C PRO A 749 50.51 18.27 32.42
N LEU A 750 49.95 18.23 31.20
CA LEU A 750 49.27 19.39 30.60
C LEU A 750 47.77 19.39 30.77
N GLY A 751 47.20 18.31 31.34
CA GLY A 751 45.79 18.13 31.56
C GLY A 751 45.25 18.85 32.81
N THR A 752 44.02 19.25 32.75
CA THR A 752 43.31 19.90 33.88
C THR A 752 42.20 19.04 34.46
N GLU A 753 41.76 18.02 33.75
CA GLU A 753 40.70 17.12 34.12
C GLU A 753 40.88 15.73 33.49
N SER A 754 40.34 14.76 34.17
CA SER A 754 40.26 13.39 33.66
C SER A 754 39.14 13.25 32.64
N ILE A 755 39.43 12.83 31.42
CA ILE A 755 38.44 12.70 30.35
C ILE A 755 38.37 11.25 29.88
N THR A 756 37.16 10.74 29.72
CA THR A 756 36.88 9.44 29.12
C THR A 756 36.06 9.57 27.86
N PHE A 757 35.85 8.48 27.16
CA PHE A 757 34.97 8.41 26.00
C PHE A 757 33.57 7.92 26.37
N LEU A 758 32.56 8.43 25.63
CA LEU A 758 31.22 7.83 25.59
C LEU A 758 31.22 6.69 24.60
N GLY A 759 30.87 5.51 25.06
CA GLY A 759 30.64 4.32 24.26
C GLY A 759 29.26 3.74 24.55
N GLY A 760 28.88 2.73 23.78
CA GLY A 760 27.64 2.04 23.98
C GLY A 760 27.23 1.21 22.77
N TRP A 761 26.18 0.43 22.98
CA TRP A 761 25.59 -0.36 21.92
C TRP A 761 24.12 -0.02 21.79
N HIS A 762 23.62 -0.13 20.58
CA HIS A 762 22.23 0.11 20.21
C HIS A 762 21.67 -1.15 19.55
N TYR A 763 20.34 -1.23 19.50
CA TYR A 763 19.63 -2.21 18.70
C TYR A 763 18.90 -1.52 17.57
N GLY A 764 19.05 -2.02 16.34
CA GLY A 764 18.30 -1.59 15.16
C GLY A 764 17.61 -2.78 14.49
N ILE A 765 16.58 -2.51 13.68
CA ILE A 765 15.88 -3.52 12.89
C ILE A 765 16.35 -3.43 11.43
N PRO A 766 17.01 -4.45 10.88
CA PRO A 766 17.36 -4.49 9.46
C PRO A 766 16.12 -4.48 8.56
N THR A 767 16.21 -3.83 7.39
CA THR A 767 15.13 -3.89 6.37
C THR A 767 14.87 -5.30 5.86
N GLY A 768 15.87 -6.21 5.95
CA GLY A 768 15.74 -7.62 5.60
C GLY A 768 15.18 -8.51 6.72
N ALA A 769 14.85 -7.99 7.90
CA ALA A 769 14.32 -8.77 9.00
C ALA A 769 12.99 -9.44 8.63
N ARG A 770 12.85 -10.74 8.91
CA ARG A 770 11.65 -11.52 8.59
C ARG A 770 10.42 -11.12 9.40
N SER A 771 10.64 -10.65 10.62
CA SER A 771 9.59 -10.31 11.59
C SER A 771 9.93 -9.01 12.33
N PRO A 772 9.77 -7.83 11.65
CA PRO A 772 10.10 -6.53 12.24
C PRO A 772 9.32 -6.23 13.52
N GLU A 773 8.06 -6.65 13.62
CA GLU A 773 7.23 -6.45 14.81
C GLU A 773 7.79 -7.22 16.01
N ALA A 774 8.11 -8.49 15.83
CA ALA A 774 8.71 -9.32 16.89
C ALA A 774 10.11 -8.79 17.30
N ALA A 775 10.91 -8.33 16.32
CA ALA A 775 12.18 -7.68 16.59
C ALA A 775 12.01 -6.38 17.39
N GLY A 776 11.01 -5.58 17.07
CA GLY A 776 10.67 -4.37 17.80
C GLY A 776 10.24 -4.64 19.24
N ASN A 777 9.39 -5.64 19.47
CA ASN A 777 8.98 -6.07 20.79
C ASN A 777 10.18 -6.55 21.63
N PHE A 778 11.12 -7.24 20.99
CA PHE A 778 12.36 -7.66 21.64
C PHE A 778 13.24 -6.48 22.03
N ILE A 779 13.43 -5.52 21.15
CA ILE A 779 14.20 -4.29 21.45
C ILE A 779 13.56 -3.55 22.63
N ARG A 780 12.25 -3.34 22.57
CA ARG A 780 11.50 -2.66 23.64
C ARG A 780 11.63 -3.38 24.96
N PHE A 781 11.54 -4.71 24.98
CA PHE A 781 11.74 -5.53 26.19
C PHE A 781 13.14 -5.35 26.75
N MET A 782 14.20 -5.52 25.93
CA MET A 782 15.60 -5.47 26.36
C MET A 782 16.07 -4.08 26.78
N THR A 783 15.43 -3.00 26.27
CA THR A 783 15.73 -1.62 26.61
C THR A 783 14.83 -1.05 27.71
N SER A 784 13.88 -1.82 28.23
CA SER A 784 12.95 -1.40 29.29
C SER A 784 13.67 -1.09 30.62
N TYR A 785 13.04 -0.26 31.46
CA TYR A 785 13.55 0.08 32.78
C TYR A 785 13.76 -1.17 33.64
N GLU A 786 12.78 -2.08 33.65
CA GLU A 786 12.78 -3.29 34.45
C GLU A 786 13.94 -4.22 34.09
N VAL A 787 14.14 -4.49 32.81
CA VAL A 787 15.22 -5.35 32.32
C VAL A 787 16.59 -4.71 32.59
N GLN A 788 16.75 -3.40 32.35
CA GLN A 788 18.02 -2.73 32.60
C GLN A 788 18.33 -2.64 34.10
N ARG A 789 17.33 -2.46 34.98
CA ARG A 789 17.50 -2.50 36.45
C ARG A 789 17.94 -3.88 36.90
N GLU A 790 17.27 -4.93 36.43
CA GLU A 790 17.62 -6.32 36.77
C GLU A 790 19.04 -6.68 36.34
N ARG A 791 19.44 -6.31 35.14
CA ARG A 791 20.81 -6.49 34.63
C ARG A 791 21.82 -5.77 35.50
N SER A 792 21.52 -4.54 35.94
CA SER A 792 22.41 -3.76 36.81
C SER A 792 22.58 -4.40 38.18
N LEU A 793 21.54 -4.99 38.76
CA LEU A 793 21.56 -5.70 40.05
C LEU A 793 22.32 -7.04 39.97
N ARG A 794 22.55 -7.57 38.78
CA ARG A 794 23.25 -8.87 38.59
C ARG A 794 24.63 -8.69 37.95
N GLY A 795 25.18 -7.46 37.93
CA GLY A 795 26.51 -7.22 37.38
C GLY A 795 26.54 -7.18 35.83
N GLY A 796 25.42 -6.95 35.19
CA GLY A 796 25.32 -6.77 33.75
C GLY A 796 25.88 -5.43 33.25
N PRO A 797 25.78 -5.14 31.97
CA PRO A 797 26.33 -3.91 31.38
C PRO A 797 25.70 -2.64 31.97
N MET A 798 26.44 -1.52 31.88
CA MET A 798 25.98 -0.23 32.37
C MET A 798 24.65 0.17 31.68
N PRO A 799 23.64 0.61 32.50
CA PRO A 799 22.35 0.98 31.95
C PRO A 799 22.41 2.28 31.14
N THR A 800 21.48 2.42 30.22
CA THR A 800 21.30 3.67 29.46
C THR A 800 20.32 4.64 30.11
N ILE A 801 19.71 4.24 31.24
CA ILE A 801 18.68 5.00 31.97
C ILE A 801 19.33 5.70 33.18
N PRO A 802 19.41 7.05 33.20
CA PRO A 802 20.12 7.82 34.24
C PRO A 802 19.65 7.57 35.66
N SER A 803 18.36 7.32 35.89
CA SER A 803 17.80 7.11 37.24
C SER A 803 18.34 5.84 37.91
N LEU A 804 18.76 4.84 37.12
CA LEU A 804 19.33 3.58 37.66
C LEU A 804 20.69 3.80 38.33
N TYR A 805 21.44 4.84 37.97
CA TYR A 805 22.71 5.17 38.63
C TYR A 805 22.53 5.76 40.04
N SER A 806 21.31 6.12 40.42
CA SER A 806 20.96 6.62 41.73
C SER A 806 20.01 5.68 42.48
N ASP A 807 19.75 4.47 41.93
CA ASP A 807 18.93 3.45 42.58
C ASP A 807 19.66 2.90 43.85
N PRO A 808 19.05 2.96 45.07
CA PRO A 808 19.71 2.57 46.28
C PRO A 808 20.13 1.09 46.30
N GLU A 809 19.35 0.18 45.69
CA GLU A 809 19.67 -1.25 45.63
C GLU A 809 20.85 -1.51 44.70
N ILE A 810 20.90 -0.80 43.57
CA ILE A 810 22.02 -0.90 42.63
C ILE A 810 23.30 -0.35 43.27
N ILE A 811 23.23 0.80 43.97
CA ILE A 811 24.39 1.37 44.67
C ILE A 811 24.85 0.44 45.82
N ALA A 812 23.93 -0.18 46.52
CA ALA A 812 24.28 -1.17 47.56
C ALA A 812 25.00 -2.40 46.96
N PHE A 813 24.59 -2.83 45.75
CA PHE A 813 25.24 -3.90 45.00
C PHE A 813 26.59 -3.48 44.40
N ASN A 814 26.66 -2.29 43.80
CA ASN A 814 27.86 -1.74 43.21
C ASN A 814 27.99 -0.23 43.52
N PRO A 815 28.84 0.10 44.54
CA PRO A 815 29.04 1.50 44.99
C PRO A 815 29.66 2.44 43.97
N ASP A 816 30.16 1.92 42.83
CA ASP A 816 30.84 2.72 41.79
C ASP A 816 29.84 3.42 40.83
N TYR A 817 28.55 3.06 40.87
CA TYR A 817 27.53 3.65 39.97
C TYR A 817 27.47 5.19 40.00
N PRO A 818 27.53 5.87 41.13
CA PRO A 818 27.60 7.34 41.16
C PRO A 818 28.84 7.94 40.49
N LEU A 819 29.99 7.26 40.56
CA LEU A 819 31.20 7.64 39.84
C LEU A 819 31.01 7.48 38.35
N LEU A 820 30.49 6.30 37.93
CA LEU A 820 30.25 6.01 36.51
C LEU A 820 29.26 6.99 35.87
N GLN A 821 28.24 7.43 36.60
CA GLN A 821 27.32 8.50 36.15
C GLN A 821 28.04 9.84 35.92
N ARG A 822 28.97 10.22 36.82
CA ARG A 822 29.74 11.47 36.66
C ARG A 822 30.64 11.37 35.42
N LEU A 823 31.30 10.24 35.20
CA LEU A 823 32.18 10.01 34.05
C LEU A 823 31.39 10.06 32.73
N LEU A 824 30.20 9.46 32.69
CA LEU A 824 29.36 9.51 31.49
C LEU A 824 28.89 10.91 31.12
N LYS A 825 28.68 11.80 32.12
CA LYS A 825 28.27 13.20 31.90
C LYS A 825 29.37 14.06 31.27
N THR A 826 30.63 13.73 31.49
CA THR A 826 31.79 14.46 30.99
C THR A 826 32.50 13.72 29.87
N ALA A 827 32.00 12.55 29.49
CA ALA A 827 32.60 11.67 28.45
C ALA A 827 32.52 12.32 27.07
N ARG A 828 33.59 12.21 26.29
CA ARG A 828 33.65 12.73 24.93
C ARG A 828 32.98 11.78 23.93
N LYS A 829 32.30 12.39 22.94
CA LYS A 829 31.45 11.70 21.97
C LYS A 829 32.22 11.42 20.67
N ARG A 830 32.72 10.23 20.52
CA ARG A 830 33.50 9.83 19.34
C ARG A 830 32.69 9.78 18.05
N HIS A 831 31.42 9.43 18.13
CA HIS A 831 30.50 9.34 16.99
C HIS A 831 30.15 10.70 16.35
N GLU A 832 30.45 11.79 17.01
CA GLU A 832 30.33 13.15 16.44
C GLU A 832 31.55 13.55 15.60
N ILE A 833 32.62 12.76 15.63
CA ILE A 833 33.82 12.96 14.80
C ILE A 833 33.51 12.48 13.37
N PRO A 834 33.63 13.33 12.35
CA PRO A 834 33.40 12.91 10.97
C PRO A 834 34.29 11.74 10.57
N HIS A 835 33.72 10.75 9.88
CA HIS A 835 34.45 9.56 9.38
C HIS A 835 35.26 8.81 10.45
N TYR A 836 34.75 8.80 11.67
CA TYR A 836 35.48 8.26 12.83
C TYR A 836 36.03 6.86 12.64
N SER A 837 35.27 5.92 12.04
CA SER A 837 35.73 4.54 11.85
C SER A 837 36.95 4.45 10.95
N GLU A 838 37.11 5.36 10.01
CA GLU A 838 38.30 5.42 9.13
C GLU A 838 39.46 6.08 9.85
N ILE A 839 39.20 7.18 10.55
CA ILE A 839 40.19 7.82 11.41
C ILE A 839 40.68 6.86 12.48
N SER A 840 39.83 6.07 13.10
CA SER A 840 40.24 5.05 14.09
C SER A 840 41.20 4.01 13.48
N ARG A 841 40.93 3.55 12.26
CA ARG A 841 41.85 2.62 11.56
C ARG A 841 43.22 3.24 11.25
N LEU A 842 43.25 4.52 10.87
CA LEU A 842 44.49 5.24 10.70
C LEU A 842 45.26 5.38 12.02
N ILE A 843 44.58 5.72 13.10
CA ILE A 843 45.16 5.78 14.44
C ILE A 843 45.79 4.42 14.80
N GLN A 844 45.08 3.34 14.61
CA GLN A 844 45.58 1.99 14.88
C GLN A 844 46.81 1.66 14.04
N ALA A 845 46.77 1.97 12.74
CA ALA A 845 47.87 1.67 11.79
C ALA A 845 49.16 2.42 12.12
N HIS A 846 49.07 3.69 12.55
CA HIS A 846 50.25 4.51 12.83
C HIS A 846 50.73 4.38 14.28
N LEU A 847 49.88 4.17 15.26
CA LEU A 847 50.25 4.14 16.66
C LEU A 847 50.73 2.76 17.12
N HIS A 848 50.24 1.68 16.56
CA HIS A 848 50.70 0.33 16.88
C HIS A 848 52.21 0.15 16.63
N PRO A 849 52.81 0.60 15.49
CA PRO A 849 54.26 0.54 15.27
C PRO A 849 55.08 1.35 16.28
N VAL A 850 54.53 2.41 16.87
CA VAL A 850 55.19 3.17 17.95
C VAL A 850 55.29 2.34 19.23
N LEU A 851 54.21 1.61 19.55
CA LEU A 851 54.17 0.77 20.74
C LEU A 851 54.91 -0.55 20.59
N THR A 852 55.26 -0.97 19.36
CA THR A 852 56.18 -2.10 19.09
C THR A 852 57.64 -1.64 19.02
N GLY A 853 57.89 -0.32 18.94
CA GLY A 853 59.21 0.27 18.86
C GLY A 853 59.74 0.43 17.44
N ASP A 854 58.93 0.18 16.41
CA ASP A 854 59.33 0.22 15.00
C ASP A 854 59.30 1.63 14.41
N THR A 855 58.58 2.57 15.06
CA THR A 855 58.39 3.96 14.57
C THR A 855 58.49 4.96 15.72
N GLU A 856 59.08 6.11 15.45
CA GLU A 856 59.18 7.19 16.43
C GLU A 856 57.86 7.97 16.54
N PRO A 857 57.45 8.40 17.75
CA PRO A 857 56.18 9.06 18.01
C PRO A 857 55.91 10.30 17.14
N GLU A 858 56.96 11.14 16.91
CA GLU A 858 56.84 12.36 16.11
C GLU A 858 56.52 12.07 14.65
N ALA A 859 57.17 11.05 14.06
CA ALA A 859 56.95 10.65 12.68
C ALA A 859 55.56 10.05 12.49
N ALA A 860 55.11 9.20 13.43
CA ALA A 860 53.80 8.59 13.41
C ALA A 860 52.66 9.64 13.48
N LEU A 861 52.76 10.62 14.39
CA LEU A 861 51.77 11.69 14.51
C LEU A 861 51.71 12.61 13.31
N ALA A 862 52.87 12.88 12.66
CA ALA A 862 52.95 13.69 11.45
C ALA A 862 52.23 13.01 10.27
N GLN A 863 52.52 11.73 10.02
CA GLN A 863 51.85 10.95 8.97
C GLN A 863 50.35 10.77 9.23
N LEU A 864 50.02 10.41 10.46
CA LEU A 864 48.61 10.27 10.86
C LEU A 864 47.82 11.57 10.64
N SER A 865 48.44 12.74 10.99
CA SER A 865 47.79 14.05 10.78
C SER A 865 47.52 14.33 9.29
N GLU A 866 48.50 13.99 8.42
CA GLU A 866 48.37 14.15 6.97
C GLU A 866 47.24 13.27 6.40
N GLU A 867 47.24 11.98 6.76
CA GLU A 867 46.20 11.03 6.26
C GLU A 867 44.79 11.37 6.77
N ILE A 868 44.64 11.79 8.02
CA ILE A 868 43.33 12.28 8.52
C ILE A 868 42.87 13.50 7.73
N SER A 869 43.80 14.44 7.38
CA SER A 869 43.44 15.59 6.55
C SER A 869 42.90 15.19 5.17
N ILE A 870 43.48 14.17 4.56
CA ILE A 870 43.02 13.63 3.28
C ILE A 870 41.58 13.09 3.43
N VAL A 871 41.32 12.25 4.44
CA VAL A 871 39.98 11.67 4.70
C VAL A 871 38.92 12.77 4.91
N LEU A 872 39.26 13.79 5.67
CA LEU A 872 38.33 14.91 5.96
C LEU A 872 38.08 15.82 4.74
N THR A 873 39.01 15.84 3.77
CA THR A 873 38.91 16.68 2.57
C THR A 873 38.18 15.97 1.44
N GLU A 874 38.51 14.70 1.17
CA GLU A 874 37.94 13.92 0.07
C GLU A 874 36.45 13.59 0.26
N LYS A 875 35.97 13.52 1.51
CA LYS A 875 34.60 13.13 1.86
C LYS A 875 33.72 14.28 2.38
N ARG A 876 34.11 15.54 2.10
CA ARG A 876 33.19 16.63 2.36
C ARG A 876 31.94 16.47 1.50
N PRO A 877 30.70 16.47 2.10
CA PRO A 877 29.50 16.48 1.29
C PRO A 877 29.55 17.70 0.37
N ALA A 878 29.30 17.47 -0.92
CA ALA A 878 29.14 18.58 -1.86
C ALA A 878 27.98 19.45 -1.36
N ASN A 879 28.27 20.72 -1.07
CA ASN A 879 27.28 21.71 -0.64
C ASN A 879 26.11 21.85 -1.62
#